data_8929602d6c60ce4f53f6efc7d1d936a5
#
_entry.id   8929602d6c60ce4f53f6efc7d1d936a5
#
_cell.length_a   1.000
_cell.length_b   1.000
_cell.length_c   1.000
_cell.angle_alpha   90.00
_cell.angle_beta   90.00
_cell.angle_gamma   90.00
#
_symmetry.space_group_name_H-M   'P 1'
#
loop_
_entity.id
_entity.type
_entity.pdbx_description
1 polymer ?
#
loop_
_entity_poly.entity_id
_entity_poly.type
_entity_poly.pdbx_seq_one_letter_code
_entity_poly.pdbx_strand_id
1 'polypeptide(L)'
;MKNEVTKQIRVYGIVQGVGFRPTVSRHAATHQIRGSVSNKGPYVEIFAQGPEEAVDGFISDIENKPPKRAAILKMNIEPVEEAEDFTEFAIIESEKTKGEIFVSPDIAICDECKEEMFDPKNRRYLHPFINCTCCGPRLTILDALPYDRERTSMKEFPMCPDCAKEYYDPVTRRYDAQPVCCNECGPEVYLIGREERGRDAIIYTRRTIAEGGIVAIKGIGGFHLCCDATNEEAVKRLRELKKRPAKPFAVMAKDLKSVKRECLVSEEQEKILTGHQKPILLLDKKEDGEETLCESIAPGNPKVGVMLPYAPVQLLLFTYDDGIRMPSFLVMTSGNTSGAPICREDKEAIQELSRLCDCMLSHNRKIRIRADDSVMDFYKNEPYMIRRSRGYAPLPIMVQMSWKGQVLATGGELKNTFCIGVDGRFYPSPYVGDLEDLRTVEALKETIGRMETLLEVEPKVVACDLHPKYNATVVAKELGLPILKIQHHFAHILSCMAENDCEDPVVGVSFDGTGYGTDGTIWGGEILRCDYNGFERLGSIKPFWQVGGDLSAKEGWRIAGSLLYEELQDKEKTVEWMKKLELCTEPEAKVLVTMTGRHLNAVRSTSAGRLFDGVSAILGIRKKSTFEGEASTALEFAAEAYEKTMQHPYEPLMLKPFTETAEERLILNTGELAKNLAKKRLAGEDTGQLAYEFHQELARQIISAALTASHQTGIRKAALSGGVFQNRLLLRLVEEGLVKQGLITLHHHLIPPNDGGLSLGQAAYAMAYLQKHEIK
;
A
#
# COMPACT_ATOMS: atom_id res chain seq x y z
N MET A 1 5.77 48.28 28.69
CA MET A 1 6.73 47.50 27.88
C MET A 1 5.97 46.25 27.46
N LYS A 2 5.74 46.02 26.17
CA LYS A 2 5.14 44.76 25.70
C LYS A 2 6.13 43.66 26.03
N ASN A 3 5.71 42.59 26.70
CA ASN A 3 6.55 41.42 26.95
C ASN A 3 7.04 40.86 25.61
N GLU A 4 8.28 41.08 25.25
CA GLU A 4 8.94 40.38 24.15
C GLU A 4 9.30 38.98 24.61
N VAL A 5 8.96 38.00 23.81
CA VAL A 5 9.30 36.58 24.04
C VAL A 5 10.08 36.03 22.86
N THR A 6 10.96 35.07 23.14
CA THR A 6 11.60 34.29 22.08
C THR A 6 11.20 32.83 22.27
N LYS A 7 10.68 32.22 21.21
CA LYS A 7 10.36 30.79 21.18
C LYS A 7 11.18 30.08 20.11
N GLN A 8 11.71 28.91 20.46
CA GLN A 8 12.28 27.94 19.54
C GLN A 8 11.19 26.97 19.13
N ILE A 9 10.98 26.82 17.82
CA ILE A 9 9.96 25.95 17.27
C ILE A 9 10.66 24.93 16.37
N ARG A 10 10.47 23.63 16.64
CA ARG A 10 10.97 22.55 15.81
C ARG A 10 9.77 21.85 15.14
N VAL A 11 9.76 21.87 13.81
CA VAL A 11 8.66 21.34 13.00
C VAL A 11 9.12 20.10 12.26
N TYR A 12 8.41 19.00 12.47
CA TYR A 12 8.70 17.67 11.91
C TYR A 12 7.61 17.26 10.91
N GLY A 13 8.00 16.53 9.87
CA GLY A 13 7.09 16.01 8.86
C GLY A 13 7.53 16.31 7.44
N ILE A 14 6.57 16.43 6.51
CA ILE A 14 6.83 16.90 5.13
C ILE A 14 6.94 18.42 5.17
N VAL A 15 8.06 18.92 5.66
CA VAL A 15 8.32 20.36 5.85
C VAL A 15 9.59 20.82 5.13
N GLN A 16 10.30 19.90 4.48
CA GLN A 16 11.46 20.22 3.65
C GLN A 16 11.16 19.93 2.18
N GLY A 17 11.68 20.75 1.29
CA GLY A 17 11.45 20.61 -0.14
C GLY A 17 9.99 20.87 -0.59
N VAL A 18 9.20 21.58 0.21
CA VAL A 18 7.77 21.88 -0.05
C VAL A 18 7.45 23.39 0.07
N GLY A 19 8.47 24.24 0.10
CA GLY A 19 8.30 25.70 0.26
C GLY A 19 8.02 26.13 1.69
N PHE A 20 8.33 25.31 2.69
CA PHE A 20 8.02 25.60 4.08
C PHE A 20 8.78 26.82 4.61
N ARG A 21 10.13 26.87 4.45
CA ARG A 21 10.94 28.03 4.88
C ARG A 21 10.48 29.37 4.27
N PRO A 22 10.25 29.49 2.95
CA PRO A 22 9.67 30.69 2.36
C PRO A 22 8.30 31.08 2.91
N THR A 23 7.45 30.09 3.26
CA THR A 23 6.13 30.37 3.85
C THR A 23 6.25 30.86 5.27
N VAL A 24 7.11 30.25 6.08
CA VAL A 24 7.42 30.70 7.44
C VAL A 24 7.94 32.16 7.41
N SER A 25 8.84 32.49 6.49
CA SER A 25 9.37 33.85 6.34
C SER A 25 8.25 34.86 5.99
N ARG A 26 7.28 34.48 5.13
CA ARG A 26 6.11 35.34 4.83
C ARG A 26 5.21 35.54 6.04
N HIS A 27 4.95 34.48 6.81
CA HIS A 27 4.18 34.58 8.06
C HIS A 27 4.90 35.46 9.08
N ALA A 28 6.23 35.33 9.19
CA ALA A 28 7.03 36.18 10.06
C ALA A 28 6.90 37.67 9.67
N ALA A 29 6.96 37.99 8.38
CA ALA A 29 6.75 39.35 7.88
C ALA A 29 5.33 39.86 8.20
N THR A 30 4.30 39.02 8.06
CA THR A 30 2.89 39.37 8.37
C THR A 30 2.70 39.74 9.85
N HIS A 31 3.32 38.99 10.74
CA HIS A 31 3.23 39.17 12.20
C HIS A 31 4.36 40.06 12.77
N GLN A 32 5.22 40.62 11.91
CA GLN A 32 6.38 41.44 12.30
C GLN A 32 7.32 40.71 13.31
N ILE A 33 7.51 39.40 13.10
CA ILE A 33 8.40 38.56 13.89
C ILE A 33 9.84 38.71 13.39
N ARG A 34 10.78 38.82 14.32
CA ARG A 34 12.21 38.71 14.09
C ARG A 34 12.67 37.30 14.42
N GLY A 35 13.75 36.83 13.80
CA GLY A 35 14.25 35.49 14.07
C GLY A 35 14.89 34.81 12.88
N SER A 36 14.74 33.49 12.83
CA SER A 36 15.32 32.71 11.73
C SER A 36 14.58 31.42 11.48
N VAL A 37 14.73 30.89 10.26
CA VAL A 37 14.29 29.54 9.89
C VAL A 37 15.40 28.80 9.15
N SER A 38 15.67 27.54 9.56
CA SER A 38 16.68 26.67 8.96
C SER A 38 16.23 25.23 8.88
N ASN A 39 16.77 24.48 7.90
CA ASN A 39 16.68 23.02 7.91
C ASN A 39 17.83 22.44 8.74
N LYS A 40 17.51 21.56 9.67
CA LYS A 40 18.49 20.89 10.52
C LYS A 40 18.69 19.41 10.17
N GLY A 41 18.27 18.99 8.99
CA GLY A 41 18.26 17.59 8.57
C GLY A 41 16.97 16.90 8.96
N PRO A 42 16.73 16.62 10.25
CA PRO A 42 15.52 15.91 10.70
C PRO A 42 14.28 16.79 10.84
N TYR A 43 14.43 18.10 11.03
CA TYR A 43 13.34 19.05 11.28
C TYR A 43 13.65 20.43 10.69
N VAL A 44 12.64 21.28 10.64
CA VAL A 44 12.82 22.71 10.42
C VAL A 44 12.83 23.42 11.76
N GLU A 45 13.90 24.17 12.04
CA GLU A 45 14.05 24.97 13.25
C GLU A 45 13.68 26.41 12.95
N ILE A 46 12.91 27.01 13.86
CA ILE A 46 12.46 28.40 13.76
C ILE A 46 12.73 29.07 15.10
N PHE A 47 13.39 30.20 15.09
CA PHE A 47 13.43 31.12 16.20
C PHE A 47 12.47 32.26 15.91
N ALA A 48 11.55 32.52 16.83
CA ALA A 48 10.54 33.56 16.69
C ALA A 48 10.62 34.52 17.89
N GLN A 49 10.97 35.78 17.61
CA GLN A 49 11.10 36.84 18.63
C GLN A 49 10.16 38.00 18.34
N GLY A 50 9.38 38.41 19.37
CA GLY A 50 8.46 39.53 19.26
C GLY A 50 7.48 39.59 20.42
N PRO A 51 6.45 40.46 20.36
CA PRO A 51 5.36 40.47 21.33
C PRO A 51 4.65 39.11 21.41
N GLU A 52 4.34 38.64 22.61
CA GLU A 52 3.79 37.30 22.84
C GLU A 52 2.57 36.99 21.95
N GLU A 53 1.61 37.90 21.85
CA GLU A 53 0.44 37.76 20.98
C GLU A 53 0.81 37.61 19.49
N ALA A 54 1.85 38.28 19.02
CA ALA A 54 2.33 38.18 17.64
C ALA A 54 3.03 36.86 17.39
N VAL A 55 3.83 36.37 18.36
CA VAL A 55 4.48 35.04 18.29
C VAL A 55 3.46 33.92 18.28
N ASP A 56 2.40 34.02 19.09
CA ASP A 56 1.32 33.02 19.12
C ASP A 56 0.50 33.02 17.82
N GLY A 57 0.19 34.20 17.28
CA GLY A 57 -0.44 34.34 15.97
C GLY A 57 0.42 33.76 14.84
N PHE A 58 1.71 33.98 14.88
CA PHE A 58 2.68 33.41 13.91
C PHE A 58 2.71 31.87 14.01
N ILE A 59 2.75 31.30 15.22
CA ILE A 59 2.71 29.85 15.45
C ILE A 59 1.42 29.27 14.91
N SER A 60 0.28 29.90 15.20
CA SER A 60 -1.03 29.50 14.70
C SER A 60 -1.08 29.50 13.16
N ASP A 61 -0.47 30.49 12.50
CA ASP A 61 -0.42 30.53 11.05
C ASP A 61 0.50 29.43 10.46
N ILE A 62 1.60 29.09 11.12
CA ILE A 62 2.44 27.95 10.71
C ILE A 62 1.65 26.65 10.76
N GLU A 63 0.89 26.43 11.82
CA GLU A 63 0.11 25.21 12.05
C GLU A 63 -1.09 25.11 11.10
N ASN A 64 -1.87 26.17 10.96
CA ASN A 64 -3.15 26.14 10.27
C ASN A 64 -3.08 26.58 8.79
N LYS A 65 -2.00 27.26 8.37
CA LYS A 65 -1.78 27.75 7.01
C LYS A 65 -0.41 27.33 6.45
N PRO A 66 -0.02 26.04 6.59
CA PRO A 66 1.23 25.57 6.00
C PRO A 66 1.15 25.62 4.47
N PRO A 67 2.30 25.48 3.77
CA PRO A 67 2.28 25.31 2.33
C PRO A 67 1.37 24.15 1.92
N LYS A 68 0.67 24.28 0.81
CA LYS A 68 -0.35 23.33 0.30
C LYS A 68 0.11 21.85 0.23
N ARG A 69 1.42 21.61 0.22
CA ARG A 69 2.06 20.29 0.12
C ARG A 69 2.82 19.88 1.39
N ALA A 70 2.83 20.73 2.39
CA ALA A 70 3.42 20.40 3.67
C ALA A 70 2.46 19.53 4.50
N ALA A 71 3.02 18.65 5.30
CA ALA A 71 2.29 17.93 6.35
C ALA A 71 3.12 18.01 7.63
N ILE A 72 2.63 18.77 8.60
CA ILE A 72 3.23 18.87 9.93
C ILE A 72 2.74 17.64 10.72
N LEU A 73 3.69 16.77 11.10
CA LEU A 73 3.40 15.57 11.89
C LEU A 73 3.58 15.82 13.39
N LYS A 74 4.51 16.75 13.73
CA LYS A 74 4.81 17.10 15.12
C LYS A 74 5.39 18.51 15.17
N MET A 75 5.08 19.25 16.20
CA MET A 75 5.66 20.55 16.47
C MET A 75 6.02 20.66 17.96
N ASN A 76 7.30 20.97 18.24
CA ASN A 76 7.78 21.23 19.58
C ASN A 76 8.05 22.73 19.71
N ILE A 77 7.55 23.34 20.79
CA ILE A 77 7.67 24.77 21.06
C ILE A 77 8.27 24.93 22.46
N GLU A 78 9.42 25.58 22.53
CA GLU A 78 10.17 25.78 23.78
C GLU A 78 10.48 27.26 23.95
N PRO A 79 10.28 27.87 25.13
CA PRO A 79 10.74 29.22 25.41
C PRO A 79 12.27 29.27 25.47
N VAL A 80 12.87 30.38 25.04
CA VAL A 80 14.31 30.61 25.09
C VAL A 80 14.58 31.75 26.07
N GLU A 81 15.18 31.45 27.23
CA GLU A 81 15.41 32.43 28.29
C GLU A 81 16.56 33.39 28.00
N GLU A 82 17.62 32.91 27.32
CA GLU A 82 18.79 33.71 26.90
C GLU A 82 18.88 33.66 25.36
N ALA A 83 18.05 34.46 24.68
CA ALA A 83 18.06 34.54 23.22
C ALA A 83 18.95 35.70 22.73
N GLU A 84 19.64 35.48 21.62
CA GLU A 84 20.26 36.57 20.88
C GLU A 84 19.18 37.52 20.33
N ASP A 85 19.47 38.83 20.29
CA ASP A 85 18.56 39.80 19.70
C ASP A 85 18.62 39.73 18.18
N PHE A 86 17.52 39.24 17.59
CA PHE A 86 17.37 39.22 16.13
C PHE A 86 16.99 40.60 15.62
N THR A 87 17.63 41.06 14.56
CA THR A 87 17.34 42.35 13.90
C THR A 87 16.26 42.23 12.81
N GLU A 88 16.19 41.05 12.16
CA GLU A 88 15.26 40.74 11.08
C GLU A 88 14.88 39.24 11.14
N PHE A 89 14.00 38.80 10.23
CA PHE A 89 13.71 37.38 10.05
C PHE A 89 14.50 36.83 8.85
N ALA A 90 15.44 35.93 9.10
CA ALA A 90 16.34 35.38 8.09
C ALA A 90 16.05 33.90 7.78
N ILE A 91 16.17 33.53 6.51
CA ILE A 91 16.29 32.12 6.11
C ILE A 91 17.78 31.78 6.11
N ILE A 92 18.22 30.92 7.01
CA ILE A 92 19.62 30.54 7.13
C ILE A 92 19.89 29.18 6.46
N GLU A 93 21.15 28.95 6.11
CA GLU A 93 21.59 27.73 5.44
C GLU A 93 21.26 26.47 6.23
N SER A 94 21.08 25.37 5.50
CA SER A 94 20.78 24.07 6.10
C SER A 94 22.00 23.52 6.86
N GLU A 95 21.78 23.09 8.07
CA GLU A 95 22.79 22.41 8.89
C GLU A 95 22.37 20.98 9.18
N LYS A 96 23.34 20.07 9.37
CA LYS A 96 23.09 18.70 9.74
C LYS A 96 23.22 18.55 11.24
N THR A 97 22.11 18.34 11.93
CA THR A 97 22.08 17.99 13.36
C THR A 97 21.65 16.54 13.57
N LYS A 98 22.00 15.96 14.71
CA LYS A 98 21.43 14.66 15.13
C LYS A 98 19.99 14.86 15.59
N GLY A 99 19.08 13.98 15.18
CA GLY A 99 17.67 14.06 15.61
C GLY A 99 16.75 13.15 14.82
N GLU A 100 15.45 13.41 14.95
CA GLU A 100 14.39 12.64 14.29
C GLU A 100 14.39 12.91 12.80
N ILE A 101 14.60 11.88 11.95
CA ILE A 101 14.71 12.01 10.50
C ILE A 101 13.36 11.77 9.85
N PHE A 102 12.95 12.68 8.95
CA PHE A 102 11.77 12.54 8.11
C PHE A 102 12.16 12.69 6.64
N VAL A 103 12.04 11.60 5.88
CA VAL A 103 12.26 11.61 4.44
C VAL A 103 10.94 11.87 3.74
N SER A 104 10.89 12.91 2.88
CA SER A 104 9.70 13.21 2.11
C SER A 104 9.47 12.15 1.03
N PRO A 105 8.24 11.66 0.84
CA PRO A 105 7.86 10.88 -0.33
C PRO A 105 7.90 11.75 -1.60
N ASP A 106 7.86 11.10 -2.77
CA ASP A 106 7.70 11.79 -4.04
C ASP A 106 6.33 12.48 -4.11
N ILE A 107 6.32 13.71 -4.60
CA ILE A 107 5.14 14.59 -4.62
C ILE A 107 4.71 14.81 -6.07
N ALA A 108 3.42 14.60 -6.37
CA ALA A 108 2.87 14.84 -7.69
C ALA A 108 3.04 16.29 -8.13
N ILE A 109 3.11 16.51 -9.45
CA ILE A 109 3.17 17.84 -10.04
C ILE A 109 2.04 18.74 -9.53
N CYS A 110 2.35 20.00 -9.17
CA CYS A 110 1.37 20.98 -8.75
C CYS A 110 0.70 21.67 -9.95
N ASP A 111 -0.44 22.33 -9.68
CA ASP A 111 -1.24 22.96 -10.74
C ASP A 111 -0.47 24.08 -11.43
N GLU A 112 0.28 24.88 -10.68
CA GLU A 112 1.08 25.99 -11.22
C GLU A 112 2.20 25.48 -12.15
N CYS A 113 2.87 24.37 -11.81
CA CYS A 113 3.84 23.75 -12.71
C CYS A 113 3.18 23.14 -13.94
N LYS A 114 1.95 22.63 -13.79
CA LYS A 114 1.16 22.15 -14.93
C LYS A 114 0.75 23.28 -15.86
N GLU A 115 0.31 24.42 -15.32
CA GLU A 115 -0.02 25.62 -16.10
C GLU A 115 1.21 26.13 -16.87
N GLU A 116 2.35 26.29 -16.19
CA GLU A 116 3.60 26.71 -16.83
C GLU A 116 4.06 25.71 -17.91
N MET A 117 3.86 24.41 -17.72
CA MET A 117 4.24 23.39 -18.69
C MET A 117 3.44 23.52 -20.00
N PHE A 118 2.21 23.97 -19.94
CA PHE A 118 1.35 24.13 -21.12
C PHE A 118 1.25 25.58 -21.64
N ASP A 119 1.97 26.54 -21.04
CA ASP A 119 2.08 27.90 -21.55
C ASP A 119 3.19 27.99 -22.61
N PRO A 120 2.85 28.24 -23.92
CA PRO A 120 3.84 28.33 -24.97
C PRO A 120 4.86 29.47 -24.78
N LYS A 121 4.58 30.45 -23.91
CA LYS A 121 5.48 31.55 -23.59
C LYS A 121 6.45 31.23 -22.47
N ASN A 122 6.22 30.14 -21.74
CA ASN A 122 7.08 29.75 -20.64
C ASN A 122 8.31 28.98 -21.15
N ARG A 123 9.48 29.28 -20.60
CA ARG A 123 10.74 28.59 -20.94
C ARG A 123 10.73 27.09 -20.66
N ARG A 124 9.80 26.61 -19.86
CA ARG A 124 9.57 25.18 -19.55
C ARG A 124 8.37 24.60 -20.29
N TYR A 125 7.97 25.25 -21.40
CA TYR A 125 6.91 24.70 -22.25
C TYR A 125 7.23 23.26 -22.65
N LEU A 126 6.30 22.36 -22.39
CA LEU A 126 6.37 20.91 -22.64
C LEU A 126 7.61 20.23 -22.02
N HIS A 127 8.15 20.76 -20.92
CA HIS A 127 9.31 20.17 -20.25
C HIS A 127 8.92 18.95 -19.40
N PRO A 128 9.42 17.72 -19.72
CA PRO A 128 9.01 16.48 -19.08
C PRO A 128 9.50 16.30 -17.63
N PHE A 129 10.29 17.26 -17.10
CA PHE A 129 10.82 17.24 -15.73
C PHE A 129 10.54 18.54 -14.98
N ILE A 130 9.55 19.33 -15.42
CA ILE A 130 9.18 20.56 -14.72
C ILE A 130 8.78 20.29 -13.28
N ASN A 131 9.26 21.12 -12.37
CA ASN A 131 8.96 21.06 -10.94
C ASN A 131 9.18 22.43 -10.28
N CYS A 132 8.82 22.52 -9.02
CA CYS A 132 9.15 23.63 -8.15
C CYS A 132 9.47 23.12 -6.74
N THR A 133 9.61 24.01 -5.76
CA THR A 133 9.86 23.67 -4.36
C THR A 133 8.74 22.78 -3.78
N CYS A 134 7.50 22.90 -4.29
CA CYS A 134 6.33 22.19 -3.74
C CYS A 134 6.01 20.84 -4.41
N CYS A 135 6.70 20.45 -5.49
CA CYS A 135 6.35 19.23 -6.25
C CYS A 135 7.58 18.55 -6.86
N GLY A 136 7.41 17.35 -7.37
CA GLY A 136 8.45 16.57 -8.03
C GLY A 136 9.04 15.46 -7.17
N PRO A 137 10.09 14.77 -7.66
CA PRO A 137 10.70 13.64 -6.98
C PRO A 137 11.44 14.06 -5.70
N ARG A 138 11.47 13.14 -4.73
CA ARG A 138 12.16 13.26 -3.44
C ARG A 138 12.90 11.96 -3.13
N LEU A 139 12.19 10.97 -2.54
CA LEU A 139 12.75 9.68 -2.16
C LEU A 139 13.46 8.98 -3.33
N THR A 140 12.83 8.96 -4.49
CA THR A 140 13.33 8.22 -5.65
C THR A 140 14.62 8.76 -6.25
N ILE A 141 15.01 10.00 -5.92
CA ILE A 141 16.25 10.63 -6.41
C ILE A 141 17.30 10.85 -5.30
N LEU A 142 16.99 10.57 -4.06
CA LEU A 142 17.79 10.93 -2.88
C LEU A 142 18.94 9.94 -2.66
N ASP A 143 20.15 10.45 -2.48
CA ASP A 143 21.35 9.69 -2.10
C ASP A 143 21.61 9.74 -0.58
N ALA A 144 21.41 10.90 0.05
CA ALA A 144 21.63 11.15 1.46
C ALA A 144 20.87 12.39 1.94
N LEU A 145 20.75 12.58 3.25
CA LEU A 145 20.21 13.79 3.88
C LEU A 145 21.34 14.77 4.28
N PRO A 146 21.04 16.08 4.44
CA PRO A 146 19.78 16.77 4.11
C PRO A 146 19.45 16.76 2.63
N TYR A 147 18.17 17.05 2.27
CA TYR A 147 17.69 17.07 0.89
C TYR A 147 18.23 18.30 0.15
N ASP A 148 19.45 18.18 -0.35
CA ASP A 148 20.15 19.19 -1.16
C ASP A 148 20.47 18.59 -2.53
N ARG A 149 20.54 19.44 -3.59
CA ARG A 149 20.75 19.01 -4.98
C ARG A 149 21.96 18.08 -5.15
N GLU A 150 23.06 18.37 -4.48
CA GLU A 150 24.31 17.60 -4.52
C GLU A 150 24.19 16.19 -3.95
N ARG A 151 23.16 15.98 -3.13
CA ARG A 151 22.83 14.69 -2.50
C ARG A 151 21.67 13.97 -3.18
N THR A 152 21.37 14.37 -4.41
CA THR A 152 20.37 13.74 -5.28
C THR A 152 20.97 13.35 -6.62
N SER A 153 20.24 12.54 -7.41
CA SER A 153 20.64 12.25 -8.79
C SER A 153 20.65 13.49 -9.70
N MET A 154 20.12 14.64 -9.25
CA MET A 154 20.14 15.88 -10.00
C MET A 154 21.51 16.58 -9.99
N LYS A 155 22.45 16.15 -9.16
CA LYS A 155 23.86 16.62 -9.22
C LYS A 155 24.52 16.39 -10.57
N GLU A 156 24.03 15.41 -11.34
CA GLU A 156 24.53 15.09 -12.68
C GLU A 156 24.06 16.12 -13.75
N PHE A 157 23.15 17.04 -13.39
CA PHE A 157 22.56 18.06 -14.27
C PHE A 157 22.85 19.46 -13.74
N PRO A 158 24.01 20.07 -14.08
CA PRO A 158 24.35 21.44 -13.68
C PRO A 158 23.29 22.42 -14.17
N MET A 159 22.88 23.36 -13.31
CA MET A 159 21.87 24.36 -13.65
C MET A 159 22.42 25.37 -14.67
N CYS A 160 21.63 25.72 -15.68
CA CYS A 160 21.92 26.88 -16.54
C CYS A 160 21.78 28.18 -15.72
N PRO A 161 22.33 29.34 -16.22
CA PRO A 161 22.29 30.60 -15.48
C PRO A 161 20.89 31.02 -15.03
N ASP A 162 19.87 30.82 -15.87
CA ASP A 162 18.49 31.18 -15.55
C ASP A 162 17.90 30.29 -14.46
N CYS A 163 18.15 28.97 -14.51
CA CYS A 163 17.70 28.06 -13.45
C CYS A 163 18.42 28.34 -12.14
N ALA A 164 19.70 28.67 -12.17
CA ALA A 164 20.47 29.09 -11.01
C ALA A 164 19.92 30.37 -10.39
N LYS A 165 19.60 31.38 -11.22
CA LYS A 165 18.97 32.60 -10.75
C LYS A 165 17.66 32.33 -10.01
N GLU A 166 16.77 31.53 -10.58
CA GLU A 166 15.52 31.16 -9.92
C GLU A 166 15.75 30.33 -8.62
N TYR A 167 16.79 29.50 -8.59
CA TYR A 167 17.12 28.64 -7.44
C TYR A 167 17.61 29.47 -6.23
N TYR A 168 18.37 30.53 -6.46
CA TYR A 168 18.92 31.37 -5.40
C TYR A 168 18.05 32.58 -5.04
N ASP A 169 17.01 32.91 -5.80
CA ASP A 169 16.13 34.04 -5.54
C ASP A 169 14.93 33.64 -4.67
N PRO A 170 14.86 34.11 -3.39
CA PRO A 170 13.80 33.75 -2.45
C PRO A 170 12.37 34.12 -2.90
N VAL A 171 12.22 35.03 -3.84
CA VAL A 171 10.92 35.50 -4.35
C VAL A 171 10.33 34.49 -5.34
N THR A 172 11.15 33.64 -5.95
CA THR A 172 10.70 32.70 -6.96
C THR A 172 10.06 31.45 -6.34
N ARG A 173 9.17 30.79 -7.09
CA ARG A 173 8.59 29.48 -6.72
C ARG A 173 9.60 28.33 -6.77
N ARG A 174 10.80 28.58 -7.29
CA ARG A 174 11.88 27.60 -7.45
C ARG A 174 13.05 27.86 -6.51
N TYR A 175 12.88 28.80 -5.60
CA TYR A 175 13.86 29.01 -4.55
C TYR A 175 14.11 27.68 -3.82
N ASP A 176 15.38 27.27 -3.79
CA ASP A 176 15.84 26.05 -3.11
C ASP A 176 15.10 24.76 -3.59
N ALA A 177 14.61 24.77 -4.84
CA ALA A 177 13.96 23.59 -5.44
C ALA A 177 15.03 22.64 -5.99
N GLN A 178 15.42 21.63 -5.22
CA GLN A 178 16.56 20.75 -5.53
C GLN A 178 16.49 20.08 -6.92
N PRO A 179 15.31 19.65 -7.44
CA PRO A 179 15.24 19.07 -8.78
C PRO A 179 15.04 20.09 -9.90
N VAL A 180 15.14 21.40 -9.64
CA VAL A 180 14.91 22.45 -10.65
C VAL A 180 15.76 22.24 -11.91
N CYS A 181 15.13 22.40 -13.07
CA CYS A 181 15.75 22.30 -14.39
C CYS A 181 14.84 22.90 -15.48
N CYS A 182 15.34 22.95 -16.70
CA CYS A 182 14.58 23.31 -17.89
C CYS A 182 15.03 22.42 -19.08
N ASN A 183 14.49 22.70 -20.28
CA ASN A 183 14.83 21.93 -21.49
C ASN A 183 16.33 21.99 -21.89
N GLU A 184 17.07 22.99 -21.42
CA GLU A 184 18.50 23.14 -21.71
C GLU A 184 19.41 22.39 -20.73
N CYS A 185 19.05 22.38 -19.41
CA CYS A 185 19.97 21.91 -18.39
C CYS A 185 19.42 20.67 -17.64
N GLY A 186 18.21 20.23 -17.95
CA GLY A 186 17.56 19.10 -17.28
C GLY A 186 17.85 17.74 -17.90
N PRO A 187 17.29 16.71 -17.30
CA PRO A 187 17.25 15.38 -17.90
C PRO A 187 16.51 15.39 -19.26
N GLU A 188 16.87 14.46 -20.11
CA GLU A 188 16.28 14.28 -21.43
C GLU A 188 15.54 12.95 -21.52
N VAL A 189 14.40 12.93 -22.23
CA VAL A 189 13.71 11.70 -22.64
C VAL A 189 14.23 11.23 -23.99
N TYR A 190 14.25 9.91 -24.20
CA TYR A 190 14.70 9.29 -25.44
C TYR A 190 14.06 7.90 -25.63
N LEU A 191 14.04 7.41 -26.86
CA LEU A 191 13.66 6.03 -27.15
C LEU A 191 14.87 5.10 -27.06
N ILE A 192 14.76 4.03 -26.26
CA ILE A 192 15.81 3.01 -26.15
C ILE A 192 15.96 2.30 -27.47
N GLY A 193 17.22 2.24 -27.97
CA GLY A 193 17.56 1.55 -29.22
C GLY A 193 17.18 2.34 -30.50
N ARG A 194 16.82 3.61 -30.38
CA ARG A 194 16.47 4.52 -31.48
C ARG A 194 17.17 5.87 -31.37
N GLU A 195 17.05 6.67 -32.43
CA GLU A 195 17.68 8.01 -32.48
C GLU A 195 16.80 9.12 -31.91
N GLU A 196 15.49 8.88 -31.81
CA GLU A 196 14.50 9.86 -31.35
C GLU A 196 14.75 10.26 -29.89
N ARG A 197 14.88 11.57 -29.66
CA ARG A 197 15.10 12.20 -28.36
C ARG A 197 14.16 13.38 -28.15
N GLY A 198 14.00 13.80 -26.89
CA GLY A 198 13.23 14.96 -26.51
C GLY A 198 11.82 14.92 -27.10
N ARG A 199 11.51 15.93 -27.90
CA ARG A 199 10.21 16.08 -28.56
C ARG A 199 9.86 14.91 -29.47
N ASP A 200 10.78 14.45 -30.31
CA ASP A 200 10.53 13.41 -31.29
C ASP A 200 10.25 12.07 -30.61
N ALA A 201 10.91 11.78 -29.47
CA ALA A 201 10.66 10.60 -28.67
C ALA A 201 9.24 10.60 -28.07
N ILE A 202 8.75 11.75 -27.59
CA ILE A 202 7.39 11.88 -27.04
C ILE A 202 6.36 11.70 -28.17
N ILE A 203 6.55 12.37 -29.32
CA ILE A 203 5.64 12.27 -30.47
C ILE A 203 5.56 10.83 -30.97
N TYR A 204 6.70 10.16 -31.13
CA TYR A 204 6.75 8.75 -31.51
C TYR A 204 5.98 7.86 -30.54
N THR A 205 6.20 8.05 -29.26
CA THR A 205 5.52 7.29 -28.18
C THR A 205 3.99 7.48 -28.26
N ARG A 206 3.53 8.72 -28.38
CA ARG A 206 2.11 9.06 -28.48
C ARG A 206 1.46 8.45 -29.73
N ARG A 207 2.16 8.53 -30.88
CA ARG A 207 1.69 7.90 -32.12
C ARG A 207 1.56 6.38 -31.95
N THR A 208 2.56 5.73 -31.38
CA THR A 208 2.52 4.28 -31.12
C THR A 208 1.30 3.90 -30.27
N ILE A 209 0.99 4.66 -29.20
CA ILE A 209 -0.20 4.41 -28.37
C ILE A 209 -1.49 4.64 -29.18
N ALA A 210 -1.59 5.74 -29.92
CA ALA A 210 -2.76 6.09 -30.70
C ALA A 210 -3.07 5.07 -31.83
N GLU A 211 -2.05 4.40 -32.33
CA GLU A 211 -2.13 3.31 -33.30
C GLU A 211 -2.39 1.92 -32.68
N GLY A 212 -2.64 1.85 -31.36
CA GLY A 212 -2.95 0.60 -30.64
C GLY A 212 -1.69 -0.17 -30.16
N GLY A 213 -0.53 0.48 -30.19
CA GLY A 213 0.71 -0.12 -29.68
C GLY A 213 0.82 -0.11 -28.14
N ILE A 214 1.75 -0.92 -27.65
CA ILE A 214 2.13 -1.00 -26.23
C ILE A 214 3.48 -0.33 -26.07
N VAL A 215 3.62 0.58 -25.10
CA VAL A 215 4.89 1.28 -24.83
C VAL A 215 5.31 1.07 -23.40
N ALA A 216 6.64 1.01 -23.16
CA ALA A 216 7.19 1.10 -21.82
C ALA A 216 7.64 2.53 -21.56
N ILE A 217 7.28 3.10 -20.41
CA ILE A 217 7.55 4.51 -20.07
C ILE A 217 8.22 4.59 -18.72
N LYS A 218 9.40 5.18 -18.65
CA LYS A 218 10.11 5.43 -17.40
C LYS A 218 9.47 6.60 -16.66
N GLY A 219 8.88 6.29 -15.50
CA GLY A 219 8.27 7.26 -14.59
C GLY A 219 9.23 7.76 -13.50
N ILE A 220 8.66 8.14 -12.35
CA ILE A 220 9.44 8.60 -11.18
C ILE A 220 10.08 7.42 -10.45
N GLY A 221 9.34 6.33 -10.22
CA GLY A 221 9.78 5.18 -9.43
C GLY A 221 10.21 3.94 -10.23
N GLY A 222 10.04 3.95 -11.54
CA GLY A 222 10.34 2.84 -12.44
C GLY A 222 9.59 2.94 -13.76
N PHE A 223 9.68 1.87 -14.57
CA PHE A 223 8.97 1.78 -15.85
C PHE A 223 7.53 1.31 -15.66
N HIS A 224 6.64 1.80 -16.55
CA HIS A 224 5.28 1.31 -16.68
C HIS A 224 5.06 0.81 -18.10
N LEU A 225 4.23 -0.23 -18.26
CA LEU A 225 3.67 -0.61 -19.55
C LEU A 225 2.34 0.11 -19.75
N CYS A 226 2.19 0.74 -20.91
CA CYS A 226 1.11 1.63 -21.25
C CYS A 226 0.54 1.29 -22.62
N CYS A 227 -0.79 1.30 -22.76
CA CYS A 227 -1.52 1.25 -24.01
C CYS A 227 -2.87 1.96 -23.85
N ASP A 228 -3.63 2.12 -24.95
CA ASP A 228 -4.98 2.66 -24.92
C ASP A 228 -5.91 1.73 -24.12
N ALA A 229 -6.52 2.24 -23.05
CA ALA A 229 -7.41 1.48 -22.16
C ALA A 229 -8.82 1.29 -22.75
N THR A 230 -9.15 1.97 -23.86
CA THR A 230 -10.42 1.82 -24.59
C THR A 230 -10.28 0.87 -25.79
N ASN A 231 -9.05 0.44 -26.11
CA ASN A 231 -8.74 -0.47 -27.20
C ASN A 231 -8.64 -1.92 -26.68
N GLU A 232 -9.70 -2.70 -26.92
CA GLU A 232 -9.83 -4.09 -26.47
C GLU A 232 -8.69 -4.98 -27.00
N GLU A 233 -8.24 -4.78 -28.26
CA GLU A 233 -7.15 -5.58 -28.86
C GLU A 233 -5.82 -5.28 -28.21
N ALA A 234 -5.51 -4.00 -27.96
CA ALA A 234 -4.28 -3.60 -27.30
C ALA A 234 -4.20 -4.15 -25.86
N VAL A 235 -5.31 -4.10 -25.12
CA VAL A 235 -5.38 -4.61 -23.74
C VAL A 235 -5.27 -6.13 -23.71
N LYS A 236 -5.94 -6.86 -24.60
CA LYS A 236 -5.81 -8.32 -24.72
C LYS A 236 -4.38 -8.73 -25.06
N ARG A 237 -3.75 -8.05 -26.03
CA ARG A 237 -2.34 -8.27 -26.37
C ARG A 237 -1.42 -8.06 -25.16
N LEU A 238 -1.64 -6.99 -24.38
CA LEU A 238 -0.87 -6.75 -23.17
C LEU A 238 -1.07 -7.87 -22.13
N ARG A 239 -2.31 -8.40 -21.97
CA ARG A 239 -2.60 -9.54 -21.09
C ARG A 239 -1.83 -10.80 -21.49
N GLU A 240 -1.83 -11.12 -22.77
CA GLU A 240 -1.11 -12.27 -23.32
C GLU A 240 0.39 -12.14 -23.10
N LEU A 241 0.98 -11.00 -23.44
CA LEU A 241 2.40 -10.73 -23.28
C LEU A 241 2.83 -10.80 -21.81
N LYS A 242 2.06 -10.22 -20.88
CA LYS A 242 2.32 -10.28 -19.44
C LYS A 242 1.93 -11.62 -18.80
N LYS A 243 1.31 -12.55 -19.52
CA LYS A 243 0.72 -13.77 -18.96
C LYS A 243 -0.19 -13.50 -17.76
N ARG A 244 -1.04 -12.48 -17.89
CA ARG A 244 -1.91 -11.97 -16.83
C ARG A 244 -3.37 -12.03 -17.30
N PRO A 245 -4.01 -13.23 -17.26
CA PRO A 245 -5.30 -13.45 -17.91
C PRO A 245 -6.46 -12.64 -17.30
N ALA A 246 -6.54 -12.53 -15.98
CA ALA A 246 -7.70 -11.93 -15.31
C ALA A 246 -7.37 -10.82 -14.30
N LYS A 247 -6.17 -10.80 -13.69
CA LYS A 247 -5.81 -9.77 -12.70
C LYS A 247 -6.02 -8.36 -13.28
N PRO A 248 -6.81 -7.46 -12.62
CA PRO A 248 -7.13 -6.13 -13.15
C PRO A 248 -5.91 -5.29 -13.48
N PHE A 249 -6.00 -4.47 -14.54
CA PHE A 249 -5.04 -3.40 -14.80
C PHE A 249 -5.52 -2.10 -14.17
N ALA A 250 -4.58 -1.31 -13.66
CA ALA A 250 -4.84 0.07 -13.32
C ALA A 250 -4.84 0.93 -14.58
N VAL A 251 -5.68 1.96 -14.59
CA VAL A 251 -5.73 2.95 -15.65
C VAL A 251 -5.37 4.33 -15.13
N MET A 252 -4.70 5.10 -15.97
CA MET A 252 -4.45 6.53 -15.75
C MET A 252 -5.47 7.31 -16.57
N ALA A 253 -6.28 8.13 -15.90
CA ALA A 253 -7.23 9.02 -16.55
C ALA A 253 -6.56 10.37 -16.85
N LYS A 254 -6.89 10.98 -17.97
CA LYS A 254 -6.40 12.31 -18.38
C LYS A 254 -6.65 13.37 -17.31
N ASP A 255 -7.82 13.37 -16.71
CA ASP A 255 -8.26 14.33 -15.70
C ASP A 255 -9.43 13.76 -14.87
N LEU A 256 -9.79 14.46 -13.79
CA LEU A 256 -10.90 14.08 -12.91
C LEU A 256 -12.26 14.06 -13.65
N LYS A 257 -12.45 14.91 -14.65
CA LYS A 257 -13.69 14.92 -15.43
C LYS A 257 -13.88 13.59 -16.16
N SER A 258 -12.81 13.05 -16.75
CA SER A 258 -12.81 11.74 -17.37
C SER A 258 -13.13 10.63 -16.35
N VAL A 259 -12.53 10.68 -15.15
CA VAL A 259 -12.85 9.70 -14.08
C VAL A 259 -14.32 9.73 -13.71
N LYS A 260 -14.91 10.93 -13.50
CA LYS A 260 -16.32 11.08 -13.11
C LYS A 260 -17.32 10.68 -14.20
N ARG A 261 -16.89 10.54 -15.45
CA ARG A 261 -17.73 9.97 -16.53
C ARG A 261 -17.87 8.46 -16.41
N GLU A 262 -16.79 7.75 -16.05
CA GLU A 262 -16.73 6.29 -16.01
C GLU A 262 -16.97 5.69 -14.62
N CYS A 263 -16.69 6.45 -13.56
CA CYS A 263 -16.69 5.95 -12.19
C CYS A 263 -17.53 6.81 -11.25
N LEU A 264 -18.04 6.17 -10.19
CA LEU A 264 -18.59 6.86 -9.04
C LEU A 264 -17.43 7.37 -8.18
N VAL A 265 -17.46 8.66 -7.82
CA VAL A 265 -16.37 9.31 -7.06
C VAL A 265 -16.97 10.15 -5.94
N SER A 266 -16.68 9.82 -4.68
CA SER A 266 -17.07 10.64 -3.53
C SER A 266 -16.15 11.87 -3.38
N GLU A 267 -16.54 12.83 -2.54
CA GLU A 267 -15.73 14.02 -2.26
C GLU A 267 -14.37 13.66 -1.61
N GLU A 268 -14.35 12.65 -0.73
CA GLU A 268 -13.14 12.17 -0.06
C GLU A 268 -12.22 11.47 -1.05
N GLN A 269 -12.76 10.66 -1.96
CA GLN A 269 -12.01 10.03 -3.04
C GLN A 269 -11.44 11.07 -4.00
N GLU A 270 -12.19 12.11 -4.35
CA GLU A 270 -11.72 13.23 -5.17
C GLU A 270 -10.52 13.94 -4.54
N LYS A 271 -10.58 14.23 -3.24
CA LYS A 271 -9.47 14.86 -2.49
C LYS A 271 -8.18 14.05 -2.58
N ILE A 272 -8.27 12.71 -2.48
CA ILE A 272 -7.11 11.82 -2.60
C ILE A 272 -6.62 11.74 -4.05
N LEU A 273 -7.52 11.56 -5.03
CA LEU A 273 -7.18 11.51 -6.46
C LEU A 273 -6.46 12.77 -6.94
N THR A 274 -6.91 13.94 -6.50
CA THR A 274 -6.34 15.24 -6.89
C THR A 274 -5.22 15.69 -5.96
N GLY A 275 -5.02 15.01 -4.85
CA GLY A 275 -4.01 15.29 -3.84
C GLY A 275 -2.57 15.14 -4.37
N HIS A 276 -1.61 15.31 -3.47
CA HIS A 276 -0.19 15.24 -3.82
C HIS A 276 0.36 13.81 -3.92
N GLN A 277 -0.37 12.82 -3.43
CA GLN A 277 0.00 11.41 -3.51
C GLN A 277 -0.43 10.77 -4.82
N LYS A 278 -1.65 11.05 -5.27
CA LYS A 278 -2.29 10.48 -6.47
C LYS A 278 -2.10 8.96 -6.58
N PRO A 279 -2.59 8.18 -5.60
CA PRO A 279 -2.52 6.73 -5.66
C PRO A 279 -3.48 6.17 -6.71
N ILE A 280 -3.38 4.86 -6.96
CA ILE A 280 -4.43 4.11 -7.64
C ILE A 280 -5.59 3.95 -6.65
N LEU A 281 -6.77 4.52 -6.97
CA LEU A 281 -7.99 4.28 -6.21
C LEU A 281 -8.84 3.20 -6.89
N LEU A 282 -9.39 2.29 -6.09
CA LEU A 282 -10.37 1.31 -6.54
C LEU A 282 -11.75 1.96 -6.51
N LEU A 283 -12.27 2.28 -7.69
CA LEU A 283 -13.54 2.99 -7.89
C LEU A 283 -14.60 2.09 -8.49
N ASP A 284 -15.87 2.24 -8.07
CA ASP A 284 -16.99 1.56 -8.68
C ASP A 284 -17.24 2.13 -10.08
N LYS A 285 -17.36 1.24 -11.07
CA LYS A 285 -17.71 1.61 -12.45
C LYS A 285 -19.17 2.09 -12.51
N LYS A 286 -19.45 3.06 -13.37
CA LYS A 286 -20.82 3.42 -13.75
C LYS A 286 -21.35 2.43 -14.78
N GLU A 287 -22.64 2.16 -14.75
CA GLU A 287 -23.31 1.32 -15.75
C GLU A 287 -23.43 2.04 -17.12
N ASP A 288 -23.53 3.39 -17.09
CA ASP A 288 -23.79 4.25 -18.25
C ASP A 288 -22.59 5.15 -18.60
N GLY A 289 -21.36 4.66 -18.51
CA GLY A 289 -20.15 5.43 -18.84
C GLY A 289 -20.18 5.96 -20.29
N GLU A 290 -19.78 7.24 -20.51
CA GLU A 290 -19.76 7.86 -21.85
C GLU A 290 -18.59 7.37 -22.72
N GLU A 291 -17.47 7.03 -22.12
CA GLU A 291 -16.28 6.46 -22.77
C GLU A 291 -15.97 5.12 -22.11
N THR A 292 -16.51 4.08 -22.69
CA THR A 292 -16.48 2.76 -22.06
C THR A 292 -15.08 2.18 -22.05
N LEU A 293 -14.51 2.02 -20.85
CA LEU A 293 -13.31 1.20 -20.64
C LEU A 293 -13.57 -0.21 -21.13
N CYS A 294 -12.64 -0.80 -21.88
CA CYS A 294 -12.84 -2.15 -22.40
C CYS A 294 -12.92 -3.18 -21.27
N GLU A 295 -13.72 -4.23 -21.47
CA GLU A 295 -13.97 -5.29 -20.46
C GLU A 295 -12.66 -5.95 -19.98
N SER A 296 -11.71 -6.09 -20.90
CA SER A 296 -10.40 -6.66 -20.58
C SER A 296 -9.55 -5.82 -19.60
N ILE A 297 -9.95 -4.63 -19.17
CA ILE A 297 -9.25 -3.87 -18.11
C ILE A 297 -9.42 -4.56 -16.76
N ALA A 298 -10.62 -5.00 -16.44
CA ALA A 298 -10.95 -5.64 -15.16
C ALA A 298 -12.08 -6.65 -15.38
N PRO A 299 -11.79 -7.84 -15.94
CA PRO A 299 -12.81 -8.81 -16.34
C PRO A 299 -13.68 -9.26 -15.16
N GLY A 300 -15.00 -9.10 -15.29
CA GLY A 300 -15.96 -9.47 -14.26
C GLY A 300 -15.80 -8.74 -12.92
N ASN A 301 -15.12 -7.59 -12.90
CA ASN A 301 -14.90 -6.79 -11.69
C ASN A 301 -15.75 -5.50 -11.78
N PRO A 302 -16.63 -5.23 -10.79
CA PRO A 302 -17.42 -4.00 -10.76
C PRO A 302 -16.58 -2.75 -10.50
N LYS A 303 -15.32 -2.92 -10.09
CA LYS A 303 -14.39 -1.82 -9.82
C LYS A 303 -13.27 -1.74 -10.82
N VAL A 304 -12.69 -0.57 -10.94
CA VAL A 304 -11.45 -0.31 -11.67
C VAL A 304 -10.47 0.52 -10.85
N GLY A 305 -9.20 0.19 -10.93
CA GLY A 305 -8.14 0.98 -10.32
C GLY A 305 -7.81 2.20 -11.19
N VAL A 306 -8.05 3.40 -10.68
CA VAL A 306 -7.85 4.66 -11.43
C VAL A 306 -6.86 5.55 -10.71
N MET A 307 -5.95 6.18 -11.46
CA MET A 307 -5.07 7.24 -10.97
C MET A 307 -5.03 8.42 -11.93
N LEU A 308 -4.61 9.58 -11.45
CA LEU A 308 -4.33 10.76 -12.26
C LEU A 308 -2.83 10.91 -12.51
N PRO A 309 -2.40 11.58 -13.59
CA PRO A 309 -1.00 11.84 -13.87
C PRO A 309 -0.34 12.59 -12.71
N TYR A 310 0.77 12.06 -12.21
CA TYR A 310 1.55 12.63 -11.12
C TYR A 310 2.93 13.14 -11.56
N ALA A 311 3.39 12.71 -12.73
CA ALA A 311 4.66 13.15 -13.32
C ALA A 311 4.40 13.97 -14.60
N PRO A 312 5.24 14.99 -14.90
CA PRO A 312 5.09 15.78 -16.10
C PRO A 312 5.05 14.94 -17.40
N VAL A 313 5.94 13.96 -17.52
CA VAL A 313 5.98 13.07 -18.69
C VAL A 313 4.64 12.38 -18.95
N GLN A 314 3.91 12.00 -17.90
CA GLN A 314 2.59 11.36 -18.01
C GLN A 314 1.52 12.33 -18.54
N LEU A 315 1.58 13.62 -18.13
CA LEU A 315 0.69 14.65 -18.67
C LEU A 315 0.93 14.87 -20.17
N LEU A 316 2.20 14.83 -20.59
CA LEU A 316 2.58 14.98 -21.99
C LEU A 316 2.11 13.81 -22.87
N LEU A 317 1.82 12.63 -22.30
CA LEU A 317 1.17 11.55 -23.04
C LEU A 317 -0.26 11.90 -23.46
N PHE A 318 -1.00 12.61 -22.60
CA PHE A 318 -2.39 12.99 -22.90
C PHE A 318 -2.49 14.27 -23.73
N THR A 319 -1.61 15.24 -23.50
CA THR A 319 -1.67 16.56 -24.12
C THR A 319 -0.30 16.99 -24.64
N TYR A 320 -0.20 17.24 -25.92
CA TYR A 320 1.01 17.71 -26.60
C TYR A 320 0.62 18.55 -27.83
N ASP A 321 1.58 19.28 -28.41
CA ASP A 321 1.35 20.16 -29.56
C ASP A 321 1.64 19.48 -30.92
N ASP A 322 1.37 18.20 -31.04
CA ASP A 322 1.64 17.36 -32.22
C ASP A 322 0.41 17.03 -33.07
N GLY A 323 -0.77 17.48 -32.65
CA GLY A 323 -2.04 17.19 -33.33
C GLY A 323 -2.56 15.75 -33.14
N ILE A 324 -1.84 14.88 -32.43
CA ILE A 324 -2.28 13.49 -32.17
C ILE A 324 -3.38 13.49 -31.11
N ARG A 325 -4.55 12.92 -31.45
CA ARG A 325 -5.65 12.75 -30.49
C ARG A 325 -5.40 11.51 -29.65
N MET A 326 -5.27 11.68 -28.35
CA MET A 326 -5.07 10.60 -27.38
C MET A 326 -6.39 10.21 -26.70
N PRO A 327 -6.56 8.93 -26.30
CA PRO A 327 -7.69 8.49 -25.49
C PRO A 327 -7.67 9.16 -24.10
N SER A 328 -8.83 9.20 -23.44
CA SER A 328 -8.94 9.77 -22.08
C SER A 328 -8.39 8.85 -20.99
N PHE A 329 -8.19 7.57 -21.31
CA PHE A 329 -7.66 6.57 -20.38
C PHE A 329 -6.53 5.76 -21.01
N LEU A 330 -5.46 5.59 -20.26
CA LEU A 330 -4.34 4.74 -20.63
C LEU A 330 -4.18 3.63 -19.58
N VAL A 331 -3.95 2.40 -20.00
CA VAL A 331 -3.42 1.38 -19.07
C VAL A 331 -2.10 1.89 -18.53
N MET A 332 -1.90 1.74 -17.22
CA MET A 332 -0.64 2.07 -16.57
C MET A 332 -0.32 0.98 -15.55
N THR A 333 0.38 -0.04 -15.98
CA THR A 333 0.77 -1.17 -15.13
C THR A 333 2.28 -1.23 -14.96
N SER A 334 2.75 -1.79 -13.85
CA SER A 334 4.19 -1.90 -13.57
C SER A 334 4.97 -2.53 -14.73
N GLY A 335 6.11 -1.93 -15.10
CA GLY A 335 7.03 -2.42 -16.11
C GLY A 335 7.94 -3.50 -15.54
N ASN A 336 7.43 -4.74 -15.51
CA ASN A 336 8.12 -5.93 -15.04
C ASN A 336 7.53 -7.19 -15.66
N THR A 337 8.28 -8.29 -15.64
CA THR A 337 7.70 -9.64 -15.76
C THR A 337 7.06 -10.03 -14.42
N SER A 338 6.14 -11.02 -14.45
CA SER A 338 5.41 -11.44 -13.24
C SER A 338 6.37 -11.91 -12.15
N GLY A 339 6.21 -11.35 -10.93
CA GLY A 339 7.05 -11.66 -9.76
C GLY A 339 8.33 -10.83 -9.65
N ALA A 340 8.84 -10.25 -10.73
CA ALA A 340 10.03 -9.40 -10.72
C ALA A 340 9.73 -8.00 -10.14
N PRO A 341 10.75 -7.30 -9.62
CA PRO A 341 10.59 -5.90 -9.22
C PRO A 341 10.38 -5.00 -10.44
N ILE A 342 9.79 -3.83 -10.24
CA ILE A 342 9.64 -2.83 -11.31
C ILE A 342 11.02 -2.43 -11.87
N CYS A 343 11.18 -2.43 -13.20
CA CYS A 343 12.40 -1.99 -13.86
C CYS A 343 12.62 -0.49 -13.61
N ARG A 344 13.85 -0.11 -13.27
CA ARG A 344 14.23 1.31 -13.09
C ARG A 344 15.37 1.77 -14.00
N GLU A 345 16.17 0.84 -14.50
CA GLU A 345 17.30 1.11 -15.37
C GLU A 345 17.03 0.61 -16.80
N ASP A 346 17.64 1.26 -17.79
CA ASP A 346 17.48 0.89 -19.19
C ASP A 346 17.91 -0.55 -19.48
N LYS A 347 19.00 -1.00 -18.82
CA LYS A 347 19.48 -2.37 -18.95
C LYS A 347 18.43 -3.40 -18.50
N GLU A 348 17.79 -3.14 -17.36
CA GLU A 348 16.71 -3.97 -16.84
C GLU A 348 15.52 -3.96 -17.82
N ALA A 349 15.12 -2.76 -18.30
CA ALA A 349 14.01 -2.59 -19.23
C ALA A 349 14.28 -3.34 -20.56
N ILE A 350 15.47 -3.28 -21.11
CA ILE A 350 15.84 -4.02 -22.31
C ILE A 350 15.70 -5.53 -22.08
N GLN A 351 16.17 -6.04 -20.95
CA GLN A 351 16.13 -7.47 -20.65
C GLN A 351 14.70 -7.98 -20.42
N GLU A 352 13.88 -7.21 -19.68
CA GLU A 352 12.58 -7.67 -19.19
C GLU A 352 11.42 -7.25 -20.10
N LEU A 353 11.48 -6.07 -20.72
CA LEU A 353 10.34 -5.44 -21.37
C LEU A 353 10.39 -5.48 -22.90
N SER A 354 11.54 -5.80 -23.53
CA SER A 354 11.68 -5.79 -25.00
C SER A 354 10.64 -6.64 -25.74
N ARG A 355 10.15 -7.70 -25.10
CA ARG A 355 9.13 -8.59 -25.67
C ARG A 355 7.70 -8.21 -25.28
N LEU A 356 7.54 -7.21 -24.42
CA LEU A 356 6.27 -6.80 -23.84
C LEU A 356 5.73 -5.49 -24.43
N CYS A 357 6.54 -4.77 -25.22
CA CYS A 357 6.20 -3.47 -25.79
C CYS A 357 6.80 -3.24 -27.16
N ASP A 358 6.25 -2.28 -27.90
CA ASP A 358 6.67 -1.90 -29.25
C ASP A 358 7.80 -0.84 -29.23
N CYS A 359 7.84 -0.01 -28.19
CA CYS A 359 8.95 0.91 -27.93
C CYS A 359 9.08 1.24 -26.44
N MET A 360 10.22 1.81 -26.06
CA MET A 360 10.54 2.16 -24.67
C MET A 360 10.99 3.62 -24.59
N LEU A 361 10.16 4.47 -23.95
CA LEU A 361 10.49 5.85 -23.61
C LEU A 361 11.22 5.88 -22.27
N SER A 362 12.50 6.18 -22.29
CA SER A 362 13.34 6.32 -21.11
C SER A 362 13.78 7.76 -20.89
N HIS A 363 14.52 7.99 -19.81
CA HIS A 363 15.22 9.24 -19.50
C HIS A 363 16.50 8.98 -18.71
N ASN A 364 17.45 9.93 -18.78
CA ASN A 364 18.77 9.80 -18.18
C ASN A 364 18.84 10.19 -16.68
N ARG A 365 17.74 10.65 -16.05
CA ARG A 365 17.69 10.85 -14.59
C ARG A 365 17.68 9.50 -13.88
N LYS A 366 18.64 9.25 -13.01
CA LYS A 366 18.75 7.99 -12.25
C LYS A 366 17.67 7.90 -11.17
N ILE A 367 17.04 6.74 -11.07
CA ILE A 367 16.13 6.37 -9.99
C ILE A 367 16.96 5.62 -8.93
N ARG A 368 16.97 6.12 -7.71
CA ARG A 368 17.76 5.54 -6.60
C ARG A 368 17.02 4.43 -5.87
N ILE A 369 15.75 4.67 -5.59
CA ILE A 369 14.86 3.72 -4.92
C ILE A 369 13.67 3.45 -5.84
N ARG A 370 13.35 2.18 -6.06
CA ARG A 370 12.14 1.78 -6.78
C ARG A 370 10.90 2.17 -5.97
N ALA A 371 9.87 2.64 -6.63
CA ALA A 371 8.61 2.98 -5.99
C ALA A 371 7.45 2.63 -6.92
N ASP A 372 6.78 1.53 -6.64
CA ASP A 372 5.50 1.17 -7.25
C ASP A 372 4.40 2.17 -6.85
N ASP A 373 3.32 2.20 -7.60
CA ASP A 373 2.16 3.01 -7.24
C ASP A 373 1.44 2.44 -6.02
N SER A 374 1.07 3.30 -5.08
CA SER A 374 0.18 2.94 -3.98
C SER A 374 -1.20 2.58 -4.51
N VAL A 375 -1.86 1.62 -3.86
CA VAL A 375 -3.22 1.19 -4.16
C VAL A 375 -4.08 1.36 -2.93
N MET A 376 -5.24 1.97 -3.09
CA MET A 376 -6.12 2.33 -1.99
C MET A 376 -7.58 2.06 -2.37
N ASP A 377 -8.35 1.58 -1.43
CA ASP A 377 -9.81 1.57 -1.44
C ASP A 377 -10.32 2.54 -0.36
N PHE A 378 -11.61 2.58 -0.16
CA PHE A 378 -12.27 3.36 0.89
C PHE A 378 -13.16 2.45 1.73
N TYR A 379 -13.11 2.66 3.03
CA TYR A 379 -14.00 2.04 3.99
C TYR A 379 -14.62 3.11 4.88
N LYS A 380 -15.95 3.17 4.96
CA LYS A 380 -16.71 4.22 5.70
C LYS A 380 -16.25 5.66 5.38
N ASN A 381 -15.99 5.94 4.10
CA ASN A 381 -15.48 7.23 3.59
C ASN A 381 -14.05 7.59 4.05
N GLU A 382 -13.32 6.65 4.64
CA GLU A 382 -11.91 6.82 5.02
C GLU A 382 -11.00 6.00 4.11
N PRO A 383 -9.75 6.46 3.90
CA PRO A 383 -8.75 5.71 3.15
C PRO A 383 -8.50 4.32 3.76
N TYR A 384 -8.46 3.30 2.92
CA TYR A 384 -8.13 1.93 3.27
C TYR A 384 -7.03 1.41 2.35
N MET A 385 -5.81 1.34 2.86
CA MET A 385 -4.62 1.04 2.07
C MET A 385 -4.56 -0.45 1.69
N ILE A 386 -4.34 -0.73 0.40
CA ILE A 386 -4.12 -2.09 -0.13
C ILE A 386 -2.63 -2.34 -0.42
N ARG A 387 -1.93 -1.31 -0.90
CA ARG A 387 -0.47 -1.29 -1.11
C ARG A 387 0.06 0.09 -0.78
N ARG A 388 1.06 0.17 0.10
CA ARG A 388 1.70 1.42 0.50
C ARG A 388 3.06 1.56 -0.18
N SER A 389 3.23 2.57 -1.01
CA SER A 389 4.46 2.83 -1.76
C SER A 389 4.57 4.30 -2.14
N ARG A 390 4.69 4.67 -3.43
CA ARG A 390 4.85 6.05 -3.90
C ARG A 390 3.80 7.00 -3.31
N GLY A 391 4.25 8.15 -2.86
CA GLY A 391 3.43 9.21 -2.26
C GLY A 391 3.15 9.03 -0.76
N TYR A 392 3.41 7.84 -0.21
CA TYR A 392 3.22 7.53 1.22
C TYR A 392 4.50 7.06 1.90
N ALA A 393 5.24 6.13 1.29
CA ALA A 393 6.53 5.70 1.83
C ALA A 393 7.62 6.75 1.56
N PRO A 394 8.53 6.98 2.49
CA PRO A 394 8.75 6.31 3.76
C PRO A 394 8.24 7.10 4.99
N LEU A 395 7.10 7.78 4.89
CA LEU A 395 6.56 8.50 6.04
C LEU A 395 6.38 7.55 7.23
N PRO A 396 6.81 7.94 8.45
CA PRO A 396 6.72 7.06 9.59
C PRO A 396 5.31 6.94 10.14
N ILE A 397 5.04 5.79 10.76
CA ILE A 397 3.99 5.59 11.74
C ILE A 397 4.60 5.91 13.10
N MET A 398 3.97 6.78 13.86
CA MET A 398 4.46 7.21 15.17
C MET A 398 3.59 6.62 16.27
N VAL A 399 4.21 6.03 17.28
CA VAL A 399 3.54 5.56 18.47
C VAL A 399 3.95 6.46 19.68
N GLN A 400 3.01 6.69 20.59
CA GLN A 400 3.26 7.54 21.76
C GLN A 400 4.06 6.82 22.86
N MET A 401 4.19 5.50 22.76
CA MET A 401 5.00 4.70 23.67
C MET A 401 6.45 5.18 23.69
N SER A 402 7.00 5.39 24.89
CA SER A 402 8.36 5.91 25.08
C SER A 402 9.46 4.88 24.79
N TRP A 403 9.34 4.17 23.67
CA TRP A 403 10.30 3.17 23.23
C TRP A 403 11.60 3.80 22.74
N LYS A 404 12.72 3.13 23.02
CA LYS A 404 14.06 3.53 22.59
C LYS A 404 14.75 2.38 21.86
N GLY A 405 15.57 2.73 20.87
CA GLY A 405 16.37 1.78 20.13
C GLY A 405 16.16 1.83 18.62
N GLN A 406 16.85 0.93 17.93
CA GLN A 406 16.82 0.83 16.46
C GLN A 406 16.64 -0.63 16.06
N VAL A 407 15.64 -0.90 15.25
CA VAL A 407 15.25 -2.24 14.80
C VAL A 407 15.01 -2.28 13.30
N LEU A 408 15.22 -3.44 12.71
CA LEU A 408 14.83 -3.75 11.35
C LEU A 408 13.86 -4.93 11.35
N ALA A 409 12.83 -4.89 10.51
CA ALA A 409 11.92 -6.00 10.27
C ALA A 409 11.86 -6.32 8.78
N THR A 410 12.07 -7.58 8.38
CA THR A 410 12.18 -7.97 6.97
C THR A 410 10.84 -8.31 6.29
N GLY A 411 9.73 -8.32 7.03
CA GLY A 411 8.38 -8.56 6.48
C GLY A 411 8.06 -10.01 6.15
N GLY A 412 7.08 -10.17 5.25
CA GLY A 412 6.61 -11.46 4.75
C GLY A 412 7.27 -11.88 3.43
N GLU A 413 6.84 -13.00 2.86
CA GLU A 413 7.35 -13.53 1.58
C GLU A 413 6.65 -12.88 0.37
N LEU A 414 5.32 -12.71 0.46
CA LEU A 414 4.52 -12.09 -0.58
C LEU A 414 4.21 -10.64 -0.22
N LYS A 415 3.98 -9.80 -1.23
CA LYS A 415 3.72 -8.35 -1.04
C LYS A 415 4.70 -7.68 -0.10
N ASN A 416 5.96 -8.12 -0.13
CA ASN A 416 6.97 -7.72 0.83
C ASN A 416 7.13 -6.21 0.94
N THR A 417 7.24 -5.78 2.20
CA THR A 417 7.81 -4.53 2.67
C THR A 417 8.72 -4.85 3.84
N PHE A 418 9.69 -4.03 4.11
CA PHE A 418 10.42 -4.05 5.38
C PHE A 418 10.09 -2.80 6.19
N CYS A 419 10.46 -2.79 7.47
CA CYS A 419 10.22 -1.64 8.34
C CYS A 419 11.46 -1.36 9.21
N ILE A 420 11.88 -0.10 9.25
CA ILE A 420 12.91 0.36 10.18
C ILE A 420 12.22 1.09 11.33
N GLY A 421 12.51 0.69 12.57
CA GLY A 421 12.01 1.35 13.78
C GLY A 421 13.13 2.13 14.47
N VAL A 422 12.83 3.38 14.86
CA VAL A 422 13.76 4.25 15.58
C VAL A 422 12.98 5.01 16.66
N ASP A 423 13.22 4.71 17.93
CA ASP A 423 12.67 5.46 19.07
C ASP A 423 11.16 5.73 18.95
N GLY A 424 10.36 4.69 18.69
CA GLY A 424 8.90 4.80 18.56
C GLY A 424 8.40 5.34 17.21
N ARG A 425 9.29 5.60 16.25
CA ARG A 425 8.94 5.90 14.86
C ARG A 425 9.24 4.70 13.98
N PHE A 426 8.27 4.26 13.22
CA PHE A 426 8.36 3.12 12.32
C PHE A 426 8.26 3.59 10.89
N TYR A 427 9.26 3.28 10.06
CA TYR A 427 9.38 3.68 8.66
C TYR A 427 9.15 2.46 7.74
N PRO A 428 7.88 2.16 7.39
CA PRO A 428 7.61 1.12 6.39
C PRO A 428 8.20 1.53 5.04
N SER A 429 8.88 0.58 4.39
CA SER A 429 9.51 0.80 3.09
C SER A 429 8.47 1.03 1.99
N PRO A 430 8.87 1.53 0.81
CA PRO A 430 8.12 1.29 -0.41
C PRO A 430 7.89 -0.21 -0.61
N TYR A 431 6.80 -0.55 -1.32
CA TYR A 431 6.52 -1.92 -1.73
C TYR A 431 7.71 -2.53 -2.50
N VAL A 432 8.17 -3.70 -2.07
CA VAL A 432 9.29 -4.42 -2.69
C VAL A 432 8.76 -5.46 -3.68
N GLY A 433 7.81 -6.29 -3.27
CA GLY A 433 7.17 -7.30 -4.13
C GLY A 433 7.24 -8.72 -3.56
N ASP A 434 7.05 -9.71 -4.42
CA ASP A 434 7.05 -11.11 -4.03
C ASP A 434 8.49 -11.67 -4.06
N LEU A 435 8.97 -12.17 -2.93
CA LEU A 435 10.36 -12.61 -2.77
C LEU A 435 10.65 -14.00 -3.37
N GLU A 436 9.66 -14.65 -4.00
CA GLU A 436 9.87 -15.87 -4.79
C GLU A 436 10.83 -15.64 -5.96
N ASP A 437 10.94 -14.40 -6.45
CA ASP A 437 11.90 -14.00 -7.49
C ASP A 437 13.19 -13.46 -6.85
N LEU A 438 14.34 -14.02 -7.20
CA LEU A 438 15.64 -13.62 -6.66
C LEU A 438 15.97 -12.14 -6.93
N ARG A 439 15.48 -11.57 -8.04
CA ARG A 439 15.66 -10.14 -8.35
C ARG A 439 14.94 -9.26 -7.33
N THR A 440 13.80 -9.72 -6.80
CA THR A 440 13.08 -9.03 -5.73
C THR A 440 13.81 -9.15 -4.40
N VAL A 441 14.46 -10.28 -4.14
CA VAL A 441 15.34 -10.45 -2.96
C VAL A 441 16.52 -9.47 -3.01
N GLU A 442 17.17 -9.34 -4.17
CA GLU A 442 18.26 -8.36 -4.35
C GLU A 442 17.75 -6.91 -4.20
N ALA A 443 16.54 -6.62 -4.72
CA ALA A 443 15.90 -5.30 -4.53
C ALA A 443 15.59 -5.02 -3.06
N LEU A 444 15.18 -6.02 -2.28
CA LEU A 444 14.99 -5.90 -0.83
C LEU A 444 16.29 -5.50 -0.13
N LYS A 445 17.37 -6.26 -0.36
CA LYS A 445 18.71 -6.00 0.24
C LYS A 445 19.21 -4.59 -0.10
N GLU A 446 19.13 -4.22 -1.38
CA GLU A 446 19.54 -2.89 -1.84
C GLU A 446 18.73 -1.79 -1.15
N THR A 447 17.39 -1.94 -1.07
CA THR A 447 16.51 -0.91 -0.51
C THR A 447 16.72 -0.78 1.01
N ILE A 448 16.94 -1.89 1.73
CA ILE A 448 17.31 -1.86 3.16
C ILE A 448 18.54 -0.98 3.36
N GLY A 449 19.67 -1.30 2.69
CA GLY A 449 20.91 -0.53 2.86
C GLY A 449 20.79 0.96 2.49
N ARG A 450 19.97 1.28 1.47
CA ARG A 450 19.69 2.68 1.13
C ARG A 450 18.87 3.38 2.21
N MET A 451 17.84 2.74 2.74
CA MET A 451 17.01 3.36 3.79
C MET A 451 17.77 3.48 5.12
N GLU A 452 18.62 2.50 5.46
CA GLU A 452 19.53 2.63 6.62
C GLU A 452 20.45 3.85 6.47
N THR A 453 21.01 4.06 5.29
CA THR A 453 21.84 5.25 4.98
C THR A 453 21.02 6.54 5.08
N LEU A 454 19.81 6.59 4.51
CA LEU A 454 18.95 7.77 4.53
C LEU A 454 18.48 8.13 5.95
N LEU A 455 18.13 7.13 6.74
CA LEU A 455 17.64 7.34 8.10
C LEU A 455 18.76 7.42 9.12
N GLU A 456 20.01 7.19 8.70
CA GLU A 456 21.22 7.18 9.58
C GLU A 456 21.08 6.21 10.75
N VAL A 457 20.62 4.98 10.46
CA VAL A 457 20.32 3.96 11.46
C VAL A 457 21.24 2.77 11.33
N GLU A 458 21.56 2.17 12.50
CA GLU A 458 22.27 0.91 12.64
C GLU A 458 21.44 -0.01 13.53
N PRO A 459 20.54 -0.81 12.95
CA PRO A 459 19.66 -1.69 13.72
C PRO A 459 20.46 -2.63 14.65
N LYS A 460 19.97 -2.83 15.85
CA LYS A 460 20.59 -3.73 16.84
C LYS A 460 20.01 -5.13 16.81
N VAL A 461 18.84 -5.29 16.19
CA VAL A 461 18.11 -6.55 16.09
C VAL A 461 17.33 -6.56 14.79
N VAL A 462 17.18 -7.72 14.20
CA VAL A 462 16.32 -7.94 13.03
C VAL A 462 15.15 -8.86 13.41
N ALA A 463 13.93 -8.42 13.10
CA ALA A 463 12.72 -9.22 13.18
C ALA A 463 12.40 -9.84 11.83
N CYS A 464 11.93 -11.08 11.83
CA CYS A 464 11.48 -11.76 10.63
C CYS A 464 10.31 -12.71 10.93
N ASP A 465 9.67 -13.24 9.89
CA ASP A 465 8.63 -14.24 10.02
C ASP A 465 9.14 -15.53 10.69
N LEU A 466 8.25 -16.23 11.38
CA LEU A 466 8.55 -17.51 12.01
C LEU A 466 8.90 -18.60 10.97
N HIS A 467 8.41 -18.46 9.73
CA HIS A 467 8.61 -19.45 8.68
C HIS A 467 10.10 -19.61 8.33
N PRO A 468 10.68 -20.85 8.47
CA PRO A 468 12.13 -21.01 8.42
C PRO A 468 12.75 -20.88 7.02
N LYS A 469 11.93 -20.98 5.96
CA LYS A 469 12.36 -21.05 4.55
C LYS A 469 11.97 -19.82 3.73
N TYR A 470 11.29 -18.84 4.30
CA TYR A 470 11.00 -17.60 3.57
C TYR A 470 12.31 -16.87 3.21
N ASN A 471 12.37 -16.31 2.01
CA ASN A 471 13.50 -15.50 1.58
C ASN A 471 13.70 -14.28 2.46
N ALA A 472 12.61 -13.67 2.99
CA ALA A 472 12.69 -12.63 4.00
C ALA A 472 13.47 -13.09 5.26
N THR A 473 13.24 -14.34 5.71
CA THR A 473 13.96 -14.94 6.84
C THR A 473 15.42 -15.24 6.50
N VAL A 474 15.71 -15.62 5.24
CA VAL A 474 17.09 -15.82 4.76
C VAL A 474 17.85 -14.50 4.76
N VAL A 475 17.26 -13.43 4.22
CA VAL A 475 17.84 -12.06 4.25
C VAL A 475 18.12 -11.63 5.68
N ALA A 476 17.18 -11.82 6.62
CA ALA A 476 17.41 -11.51 8.04
C ALA A 476 18.64 -12.22 8.61
N LYS A 477 18.88 -13.48 8.26
CA LYS A 477 20.09 -14.23 8.70
C LYS A 477 21.38 -13.68 8.10
N GLU A 478 21.35 -13.23 6.86
CA GLU A 478 22.53 -12.70 6.16
C GLU A 478 23.01 -11.36 6.73
N LEU A 479 22.12 -10.61 7.43
CA LEU A 479 22.48 -9.34 8.07
C LEU A 479 23.40 -9.52 9.29
N GLY A 480 23.53 -10.71 9.86
CA GLY A 480 24.42 -11.00 10.98
C GLY A 480 23.99 -10.37 12.32
N LEU A 481 22.78 -9.86 12.43
CA LEU A 481 22.20 -9.29 13.64
C LEU A 481 21.49 -10.37 14.48
N PRO A 482 21.30 -10.15 15.80
CA PRO A 482 20.39 -10.96 16.60
C PRO A 482 19.00 -11.02 15.97
N ILE A 483 18.41 -12.22 15.87
CA ILE A 483 17.17 -12.45 15.13
C ILE A 483 16.00 -12.70 16.08
N LEU A 484 14.90 -11.99 15.90
CA LEU A 484 13.61 -12.26 16.52
C LEU A 484 12.66 -12.86 15.48
N LYS A 485 12.23 -14.09 15.70
CA LYS A 485 11.23 -14.77 14.87
C LYS A 485 9.85 -14.53 15.43
N ILE A 486 8.95 -14.01 14.61
CA ILE A 486 7.63 -13.58 15.04
C ILE A 486 6.57 -14.36 14.27
N GLN A 487 5.57 -14.86 15.00
CA GLN A 487 4.45 -15.59 14.41
C GLN A 487 3.64 -14.61 13.51
N HIS A 488 3.29 -15.07 12.31
CA HIS A 488 2.72 -14.29 11.23
C HIS A 488 1.44 -13.53 11.63
N HIS A 489 0.44 -14.23 12.18
CA HIS A 489 -0.86 -13.65 12.56
C HIS A 489 -0.75 -12.71 13.76
N PHE A 490 0.18 -13.00 14.66
CA PHE A 490 0.53 -12.10 15.76
C PHE A 490 1.11 -10.79 15.21
N ALA A 491 2.00 -10.85 14.23
CA ALA A 491 2.55 -9.65 13.59
C ALA A 491 1.45 -8.82 12.88
N HIS A 492 0.46 -9.45 12.25
CA HIS A 492 -0.70 -8.76 11.68
C HIS A 492 -1.47 -7.95 12.74
N ILE A 493 -1.74 -8.55 13.90
CA ILE A 493 -2.45 -7.84 14.99
C ILE A 493 -1.61 -6.70 15.54
N LEU A 494 -0.30 -6.91 15.77
CA LEU A 494 0.59 -5.85 16.24
C LEU A 494 0.72 -4.71 15.22
N SER A 495 0.67 -5.00 13.93
CA SER A 495 0.63 -3.97 12.89
C SER A 495 -0.60 -3.06 13.03
N CYS A 496 -1.77 -3.66 13.26
CA CYS A 496 -3.00 -2.93 13.50
C CYS A 496 -2.95 -2.12 14.81
N MET A 497 -2.40 -2.70 15.89
CA MET A 497 -2.21 -1.99 17.15
C MET A 497 -1.27 -0.79 17.01
N ALA A 498 -0.14 -0.96 16.33
CA ALA A 498 0.86 0.10 16.14
C ALA A 498 0.31 1.25 15.27
N GLU A 499 -0.41 0.95 14.20
CA GLU A 499 -1.03 1.97 13.36
C GLU A 499 -2.06 2.79 14.13
N ASN A 500 -2.81 2.17 15.04
CA ASN A 500 -3.84 2.81 15.86
C ASN A 500 -3.31 3.33 17.22
N ASP A 501 -1.99 3.35 17.40
CA ASP A 501 -1.33 3.78 18.65
C ASP A 501 -1.94 3.15 19.92
N CYS A 502 -2.25 1.84 19.83
CA CYS A 502 -2.90 1.07 20.88
C CYS A 502 -1.87 0.31 21.72
N GLU A 503 -1.71 0.71 22.97
CA GLU A 503 -0.82 0.03 23.94
C GLU A 503 -1.52 -1.11 24.68
N ASP A 504 -2.85 -0.99 24.87
CA ASP A 504 -3.63 -1.96 25.63
C ASP A 504 -3.71 -3.32 24.92
N PRO A 505 -3.83 -4.43 25.67
CA PRO A 505 -4.13 -5.74 25.10
C PRO A 505 -5.41 -5.75 24.27
N VAL A 506 -5.41 -6.56 23.21
CA VAL A 506 -6.56 -6.69 22.30
C VAL A 506 -6.97 -8.16 22.11
N VAL A 507 -8.24 -8.38 21.79
CA VAL A 507 -8.71 -9.60 21.12
C VAL A 507 -8.40 -9.43 19.62
N GLY A 508 -7.40 -10.14 19.12
CA GLY A 508 -7.01 -10.11 17.72
C GLY A 508 -7.83 -11.07 16.90
N VAL A 509 -8.48 -10.59 15.86
CA VAL A 509 -9.08 -11.40 14.79
C VAL A 509 -8.16 -11.29 13.58
N SER A 510 -7.31 -12.30 13.38
CA SER A 510 -6.33 -12.33 12.29
C SER A 510 -6.76 -13.32 11.23
N PHE A 511 -7.37 -12.80 10.13
CA PHE A 511 -7.87 -13.61 9.03
C PHE A 511 -7.06 -13.36 7.77
N ASP A 512 -6.35 -14.40 7.33
CA ASP A 512 -5.38 -14.32 6.26
C ASP A 512 -5.34 -15.58 5.38
N GLY A 513 -4.53 -15.50 4.32
CA GLY A 513 -4.33 -16.60 3.37
C GLY A 513 -3.47 -17.72 3.91
N THR A 514 -2.31 -17.42 4.49
CA THR A 514 -1.35 -18.45 4.94
C THR A 514 -0.32 -17.85 5.87
N GLY A 515 -0.14 -18.43 7.04
CA GLY A 515 0.98 -18.14 7.93
C GLY A 515 1.48 -19.41 8.63
N TYR A 516 2.74 -19.41 9.05
CA TYR A 516 3.35 -20.54 9.72
C TYR A 516 2.93 -20.60 11.19
N GLY A 517 2.24 -21.64 11.58
CA GLY A 517 1.79 -21.88 12.95
C GLY A 517 2.92 -22.31 13.88
N THR A 518 2.80 -22.01 15.17
CA THR A 518 3.75 -22.47 16.19
C THR A 518 3.72 -24.00 16.40
N ASP A 519 2.67 -24.62 15.93
CA ASP A 519 2.45 -26.07 15.93
C ASP A 519 2.89 -26.77 14.62
N GLY A 520 3.49 -26.00 13.69
CA GLY A 520 3.92 -26.51 12.38
C GLY A 520 2.79 -26.71 11.38
N THR A 521 1.57 -26.27 11.69
CA THR A 521 0.42 -26.28 10.77
C THR A 521 0.29 -24.93 10.04
N ILE A 522 -0.60 -24.87 9.06
CA ILE A 522 -0.93 -23.62 8.38
C ILE A 522 -2.01 -22.90 9.18
N TRP A 523 -1.73 -21.70 9.64
CA TRP A 523 -2.72 -20.82 10.26
C TRP A 523 -3.26 -19.81 9.25
N GLY A 524 -4.42 -19.19 9.56
CA GLY A 524 -4.99 -18.16 8.69
C GLY A 524 -6.36 -17.64 9.12
N GLY A 525 -7.01 -18.23 10.13
CA GLY A 525 -8.30 -17.75 10.63
C GLY A 525 -8.33 -17.85 12.15
N GLU A 526 -7.63 -16.91 12.82
CA GLU A 526 -7.25 -17.04 14.21
C GLU A 526 -7.95 -16.00 15.11
N ILE A 527 -8.31 -16.42 16.31
CA ILE A 527 -8.73 -15.54 17.42
C ILE A 527 -7.61 -15.60 18.46
N LEU A 528 -7.00 -14.46 18.71
CA LEU A 528 -5.81 -14.32 19.54
C LEU A 528 -6.07 -13.34 20.69
N ARG A 529 -5.44 -13.54 21.83
CA ARG A 529 -5.17 -12.49 22.80
C ARG A 529 -3.77 -11.95 22.49
N CYS A 530 -3.63 -10.67 22.26
CA CYS A 530 -2.36 -10.07 21.88
C CYS A 530 -2.04 -8.84 22.73
N ASP A 531 -0.76 -8.68 23.05
CA ASP A 531 -0.14 -7.44 23.48
C ASP A 531 1.33 -7.41 22.98
N TYR A 532 2.07 -6.35 23.22
CA TYR A 532 3.48 -6.28 22.79
C TYR A 532 4.45 -7.20 23.56
N ASN A 533 3.94 -8.05 24.45
CA ASN A 533 4.74 -9.06 25.17
C ASN A 533 4.59 -10.46 24.57
N GLY A 534 3.51 -10.68 23.83
CA GLY A 534 3.24 -11.98 23.22
C GLY A 534 1.76 -12.16 22.85
N PHE A 535 1.42 -13.40 22.58
CA PHE A 535 0.05 -13.76 22.20
C PHE A 535 -0.34 -15.12 22.76
N GLU A 536 -1.65 -15.31 22.86
CA GLU A 536 -2.28 -16.58 23.20
C GLU A 536 -3.32 -16.92 22.11
N ARG A 537 -3.31 -18.17 21.63
CA ARG A 537 -4.28 -18.65 20.65
C ARG A 537 -5.55 -19.09 21.34
N LEU A 538 -6.61 -18.29 21.29
CA LEU A 538 -7.90 -18.56 21.94
C LEU A 538 -8.84 -19.36 21.03
N GLY A 539 -8.69 -19.26 19.73
CA GLY A 539 -9.53 -19.98 18.79
C GLY A 539 -9.09 -19.89 17.35
N SER A 540 -9.82 -20.60 16.49
CA SER A 540 -9.62 -20.57 15.04
C SER A 540 -10.86 -21.02 14.29
N ILE A 541 -10.88 -20.85 12.97
CA ILE A 541 -11.82 -21.59 12.11
C ILE A 541 -11.57 -23.09 12.26
N LYS A 542 -12.57 -23.90 11.90
CA LYS A 542 -12.43 -25.36 11.95
C LYS A 542 -11.26 -25.80 11.06
N PRO A 543 -10.25 -26.50 11.63
CA PRO A 543 -9.13 -26.98 10.85
C PRO A 543 -9.58 -27.99 9.80
N PHE A 544 -8.99 -27.93 8.60
CA PHE A 544 -9.24 -28.85 7.48
C PHE A 544 -7.93 -29.33 6.85
N TRP A 545 -7.98 -30.39 6.04
CA TRP A 545 -6.82 -30.87 5.29
C TRP A 545 -6.65 -30.08 3.99
N GLN A 546 -5.58 -29.31 3.89
CA GLN A 546 -5.16 -28.67 2.65
C GLN A 546 -4.32 -29.66 1.84
N VAL A 547 -4.86 -30.12 0.70
CA VAL A 547 -4.30 -31.21 -0.10
C VAL A 547 -3.79 -30.73 -1.43
N GLY A 548 -2.56 -31.12 -1.81
CA GLY A 548 -1.96 -30.84 -3.11
C GLY A 548 -0.89 -29.75 -3.10
N GLY A 549 -0.35 -29.39 -1.92
CA GLY A 549 0.69 -28.36 -1.80
C GLY A 549 0.25 -27.01 -2.39
N ASP A 550 1.15 -26.35 -3.13
CA ASP A 550 0.91 -25.00 -3.71
C ASP A 550 -0.27 -24.95 -4.69
N LEU A 551 -0.61 -26.07 -5.34
CA LEU A 551 -1.78 -26.12 -6.21
C LEU A 551 -3.09 -25.87 -5.45
N SER A 552 -3.16 -26.21 -4.17
CA SER A 552 -4.34 -25.98 -3.34
C SER A 552 -4.65 -24.48 -3.16
N ALA A 553 -3.68 -23.60 -3.29
CA ALA A 553 -3.86 -22.16 -3.26
C ALA A 553 -4.41 -21.58 -4.60
N LYS A 554 -4.31 -22.36 -5.69
CA LYS A 554 -4.78 -21.97 -7.03
C LYS A 554 -6.06 -22.71 -7.44
N GLU A 555 -6.30 -23.90 -6.86
CA GLU A 555 -7.41 -24.78 -7.21
C GLU A 555 -8.38 -24.93 -6.03
N GLY A 556 -9.25 -23.93 -5.84
CA GLY A 556 -10.24 -23.87 -4.75
C GLY A 556 -11.15 -25.11 -4.66
N TRP A 557 -11.37 -25.83 -5.77
CA TRP A 557 -12.12 -27.08 -5.80
C TRP A 557 -11.49 -28.18 -4.91
N ARG A 558 -10.17 -28.14 -4.70
CA ARG A 558 -9.47 -29.08 -3.80
C ARG A 558 -9.85 -28.83 -2.35
N ILE A 559 -9.90 -27.56 -1.98
CA ILE A 559 -10.33 -27.15 -0.65
C ILE A 559 -11.80 -27.49 -0.44
N ALA A 560 -12.66 -27.19 -1.42
CA ALA A 560 -14.08 -27.55 -1.39
C ALA A 560 -14.28 -29.04 -1.15
N GLY A 561 -13.60 -29.89 -1.91
CA GLY A 561 -13.68 -31.34 -1.75
C GLY A 561 -13.18 -31.84 -0.38
N SER A 562 -12.12 -31.22 0.14
CA SER A 562 -11.59 -31.56 1.48
C SER A 562 -12.57 -31.16 2.59
N LEU A 563 -13.12 -29.95 2.55
CA LEU A 563 -14.14 -29.47 3.50
C LEU A 563 -15.36 -30.39 3.50
N LEU A 564 -15.87 -30.75 2.31
CA LEU A 564 -17.03 -31.65 2.18
C LEU A 564 -16.73 -33.04 2.70
N TYR A 565 -15.53 -33.58 2.42
CA TYR A 565 -15.15 -34.90 2.91
C TYR A 565 -15.07 -34.94 4.44
N GLU A 566 -14.49 -33.93 5.07
CA GLU A 566 -14.41 -33.86 6.52
C GLU A 566 -15.78 -33.74 7.21
N GLU A 567 -16.75 -33.08 6.56
CA GLU A 567 -18.09 -32.93 7.12
C GLU A 567 -19.06 -34.07 6.81
N LEU A 568 -18.86 -34.75 5.69
CA LEU A 568 -19.73 -35.89 5.31
C LEU A 568 -19.22 -37.21 5.87
N GLN A 569 -17.92 -37.38 6.06
CA GLN A 569 -17.24 -38.60 6.49
C GLN A 569 -17.61 -39.84 5.62
N ASP A 570 -18.01 -39.58 4.37
CA ASP A 570 -18.46 -40.58 3.40
C ASP A 570 -17.83 -40.28 2.03
N LYS A 571 -16.98 -41.22 1.58
CA LYS A 571 -16.21 -41.08 0.34
C LYS A 571 -17.11 -41.02 -0.90
N GLU A 572 -18.08 -41.91 -0.98
CA GLU A 572 -18.95 -42.02 -2.14
C GLU A 572 -19.86 -40.83 -2.27
N LYS A 573 -20.46 -40.41 -1.16
CA LYS A 573 -21.30 -39.22 -1.09
C LYS A 573 -20.53 -37.96 -1.38
N THR A 574 -19.27 -37.85 -0.92
CA THR A 574 -18.42 -36.71 -1.22
C THR A 574 -18.12 -36.61 -2.73
N VAL A 575 -17.73 -37.72 -3.36
CA VAL A 575 -17.51 -37.79 -4.81
C VAL A 575 -18.80 -37.43 -5.57
N GLU A 576 -19.95 -37.94 -5.13
CA GLU A 576 -21.25 -37.60 -5.71
C GLU A 576 -21.53 -36.08 -5.65
N TRP A 577 -21.33 -35.44 -4.48
CA TRP A 577 -21.55 -34.02 -4.30
C TRP A 577 -20.57 -33.20 -5.12
N MET A 578 -19.29 -33.57 -5.16
CA MET A 578 -18.30 -32.90 -5.99
C MET A 578 -18.66 -32.90 -7.47
N LYS A 579 -19.21 -34.01 -7.97
CA LYS A 579 -19.71 -34.12 -9.34
C LYS A 579 -20.93 -33.24 -9.58
N LYS A 580 -21.92 -33.29 -8.70
CA LYS A 580 -23.16 -32.49 -8.82
C LYS A 580 -22.92 -31.02 -8.73
N LEU A 581 -21.94 -30.60 -7.94
CA LEU A 581 -21.47 -29.20 -7.85
C LEU A 581 -20.49 -28.85 -8.98
N GLU A 582 -20.20 -29.80 -9.87
CA GLU A 582 -19.26 -29.62 -10.99
C GLU A 582 -17.88 -29.13 -10.58
N LEU A 583 -17.38 -29.49 -9.40
CA LEU A 583 -16.09 -29.02 -8.87
C LEU A 583 -14.92 -29.52 -9.73
N CYS A 584 -14.95 -30.80 -10.11
CA CYS A 584 -13.91 -31.47 -10.89
C CYS A 584 -14.48 -32.75 -11.53
N THR A 585 -13.64 -33.45 -12.29
CA THR A 585 -13.99 -34.75 -12.85
C THR A 585 -14.07 -35.83 -11.76
N GLU A 586 -14.82 -36.93 -12.02
CA GLU A 586 -14.95 -38.04 -11.05
C GLU A 586 -13.63 -38.69 -10.69
N PRO A 587 -12.68 -38.94 -11.62
CA PRO A 587 -11.35 -39.43 -11.26
C PRO A 587 -10.61 -38.50 -10.31
N GLU A 588 -10.62 -37.17 -10.57
CA GLU A 588 -10.01 -36.16 -9.70
C GLU A 588 -10.63 -36.17 -8.29
N ALA A 589 -11.96 -36.24 -8.21
CA ALA A 589 -12.69 -36.31 -6.95
C ALA A 589 -12.27 -37.56 -6.15
N LYS A 590 -12.21 -38.74 -6.77
CA LYS A 590 -11.79 -40.01 -6.12
C LYS A 590 -10.33 -39.93 -5.61
N VAL A 591 -9.45 -39.34 -6.38
CA VAL A 591 -8.05 -39.10 -6.00
C VAL A 591 -8.00 -38.16 -4.79
N LEU A 592 -8.66 -37.03 -4.84
CA LEU A 592 -8.64 -36.02 -3.77
C LEU A 592 -9.19 -36.64 -2.45
N VAL A 593 -10.34 -37.28 -2.48
CA VAL A 593 -10.96 -37.93 -1.30
C VAL A 593 -10.04 -39.00 -0.71
N THR A 594 -9.31 -39.75 -1.57
CA THR A 594 -8.33 -40.72 -1.12
C THR A 594 -7.12 -40.06 -0.47
N MET A 595 -6.60 -39.00 -1.06
CA MET A 595 -5.48 -38.25 -0.51
C MET A 595 -5.85 -37.60 0.83
N THR A 596 -7.02 -36.96 0.92
CA THR A 596 -7.53 -36.37 2.17
C THR A 596 -7.68 -37.45 3.28
N GLY A 597 -8.34 -38.57 2.98
CA GLY A 597 -8.56 -39.64 3.95
C GLY A 597 -7.30 -40.42 4.38
N ARG A 598 -6.21 -40.33 3.60
CA ARG A 598 -4.89 -40.93 3.91
C ARG A 598 -3.85 -39.91 4.31
N HIS A 599 -4.19 -38.62 4.36
CA HIS A 599 -3.33 -37.49 4.63
C HIS A 599 -2.11 -37.42 3.69
N LEU A 600 -2.28 -37.78 2.41
CA LEU A 600 -1.22 -37.80 1.42
C LEU A 600 -1.02 -36.39 0.80
N ASN A 601 0.20 -35.87 0.86
CA ASN A 601 0.51 -34.49 0.42
C ASN A 601 -0.52 -33.48 0.98
N ALA A 602 -0.79 -33.59 2.27
CA ALA A 602 -1.80 -32.85 3.00
C ALA A 602 -1.20 -32.22 4.26
N VAL A 603 -1.57 -30.98 4.54
CA VAL A 603 -1.18 -30.24 5.73
C VAL A 603 -2.45 -29.78 6.44
N ARG A 604 -2.44 -29.80 7.78
CA ARG A 604 -3.57 -29.26 8.56
C ARG A 604 -3.57 -27.75 8.45
N SER A 605 -4.74 -27.15 8.17
CA SER A 605 -4.85 -25.73 7.86
C SER A 605 -6.06 -25.10 8.51
N THR A 606 -5.88 -23.90 9.04
CA THR A 606 -6.96 -22.99 9.47
C THR A 606 -7.00 -21.73 8.57
N SER A 607 -6.51 -21.83 7.33
CA SER A 607 -6.49 -20.73 6.37
C SER A 607 -7.89 -20.20 6.05
N ALA A 608 -8.19 -18.97 6.45
CA ALA A 608 -9.44 -18.30 6.09
C ALA A 608 -9.50 -18.01 4.59
N GLY A 609 -8.39 -17.60 3.97
CA GLY A 609 -8.34 -17.37 2.52
C GLY A 609 -8.68 -18.63 1.72
N ARG A 610 -8.18 -19.80 2.13
CA ARG A 610 -8.53 -21.08 1.49
C ARG A 610 -9.99 -21.46 1.74
N LEU A 611 -10.55 -21.15 2.90
CA LEU A 611 -11.99 -21.32 3.14
C LEU A 611 -12.82 -20.53 2.14
N PHE A 612 -12.47 -19.27 1.87
CA PHE A 612 -13.13 -18.45 0.85
C PHE A 612 -13.01 -19.05 -0.55
N ASP A 613 -11.82 -19.53 -0.94
CA ASP A 613 -11.62 -20.21 -2.22
C ASP A 613 -12.46 -21.47 -2.36
N GLY A 614 -12.55 -22.27 -1.29
CA GLY A 614 -13.37 -23.49 -1.24
C GLY A 614 -14.86 -23.19 -1.36
N VAL A 615 -15.35 -22.18 -0.65
CA VAL A 615 -16.76 -21.75 -0.73
C VAL A 615 -17.08 -21.15 -2.10
N SER A 616 -16.21 -20.31 -2.66
CA SER A 616 -16.35 -19.79 -4.02
C SER A 616 -16.48 -20.90 -5.06
N ALA A 617 -15.71 -21.99 -4.90
CA ALA A 617 -15.82 -23.17 -5.74
C ALA A 617 -17.14 -23.94 -5.52
N ILE A 618 -17.56 -24.17 -4.27
CA ILE A 618 -18.84 -24.82 -3.92
C ILE A 618 -20.02 -24.11 -4.57
N LEU A 619 -20.02 -22.78 -4.54
CA LEU A 619 -21.07 -21.97 -5.11
C LEU A 619 -21.00 -21.85 -6.65
N GLY A 620 -19.95 -22.36 -7.28
CA GLY A 620 -19.74 -22.32 -8.73
C GLY A 620 -19.25 -20.97 -9.25
N ILE A 621 -18.77 -20.09 -8.38
CA ILE A 621 -18.27 -18.74 -8.75
C ILE A 621 -16.87 -18.83 -9.38
N ARG A 622 -15.90 -19.43 -8.64
CA ARG A 622 -14.54 -19.68 -9.14
C ARG A 622 -14.00 -21.00 -8.60
N LYS A 623 -13.65 -21.92 -9.48
CA LYS A 623 -13.07 -23.24 -9.12
C LYS A 623 -11.55 -23.20 -9.08
N LYS A 624 -10.95 -22.27 -9.87
CA LYS A 624 -9.50 -22.04 -9.99
C LYS A 624 -9.24 -20.55 -10.04
N SER A 625 -8.13 -20.11 -9.44
CA SER A 625 -7.66 -18.73 -9.45
C SER A 625 -6.41 -18.59 -10.32
N THR A 626 -6.34 -17.52 -11.09
CA THR A 626 -5.19 -17.16 -11.93
C THR A 626 -4.26 -16.16 -11.24
N PHE A 627 -4.73 -15.55 -10.16
CA PHE A 627 -3.98 -14.67 -9.27
C PHE A 627 -4.52 -14.79 -7.84
N GLU A 628 -3.72 -14.37 -6.88
CA GLU A 628 -4.07 -14.41 -5.46
C GLU A 628 -5.32 -13.57 -5.16
N GLY A 629 -6.28 -14.15 -4.43
CA GLY A 629 -7.52 -13.49 -4.02
C GLY A 629 -8.61 -13.42 -5.09
N GLU A 630 -8.42 -13.98 -6.29
CA GLU A 630 -9.43 -13.94 -7.36
C GLU A 630 -10.77 -14.57 -6.94
N ALA A 631 -10.72 -15.74 -6.32
CA ALA A 631 -11.92 -16.48 -5.92
C ALA A 631 -12.64 -15.81 -4.75
N SER A 632 -11.89 -15.32 -3.75
CA SER A 632 -12.44 -14.63 -2.59
C SER A 632 -13.06 -13.27 -2.96
N THR A 633 -12.43 -12.52 -3.85
CA THR A 633 -12.96 -11.24 -4.35
C THR A 633 -14.22 -11.45 -5.20
N ALA A 634 -14.25 -12.48 -6.05
CA ALA A 634 -15.44 -12.80 -6.83
C ALA A 634 -16.62 -13.21 -5.94
N LEU A 635 -16.35 -13.90 -4.82
CA LEU A 635 -17.35 -14.26 -3.82
C LEU A 635 -17.90 -13.04 -3.09
N GLU A 636 -17.04 -12.06 -2.73
CA GLU A 636 -17.44 -10.78 -2.17
C GLU A 636 -18.36 -10.02 -3.11
N PHE A 637 -17.98 -9.85 -4.38
CA PHE A 637 -18.78 -9.12 -5.36
C PHE A 637 -20.15 -9.76 -5.62
N ALA A 638 -20.23 -11.10 -5.63
CA ALA A 638 -21.51 -11.79 -5.75
C ALA A 638 -22.42 -11.50 -4.54
N ALA A 639 -21.84 -11.47 -3.34
CA ALA A 639 -22.56 -11.14 -2.11
C ALA A 639 -23.01 -9.66 -2.07
N GLU A 640 -22.13 -8.71 -2.44
CA GLU A 640 -22.46 -7.28 -2.50
C GLU A 640 -23.54 -6.98 -3.57
N ALA A 641 -23.49 -7.67 -4.70
CA ALA A 641 -24.51 -7.53 -5.74
C ALA A 641 -25.90 -7.99 -5.23
N TYR A 642 -25.94 -9.13 -4.52
CA TYR A 642 -27.17 -9.60 -3.92
C TYR A 642 -27.69 -8.65 -2.82
N GLU A 643 -26.81 -8.14 -1.94
CA GLU A 643 -27.18 -7.20 -0.87
C GLU A 643 -27.90 -5.96 -1.41
N LYS A 644 -27.45 -5.41 -2.55
CA LYS A 644 -28.07 -4.23 -3.20
C LYS A 644 -29.49 -4.50 -3.70
N THR A 645 -29.84 -5.75 -3.98
CA THR A 645 -31.16 -6.15 -4.51
C THR A 645 -32.08 -6.79 -3.46
N MET A 646 -31.56 -7.05 -2.29
CA MET A 646 -32.26 -7.75 -1.20
C MET A 646 -33.46 -6.93 -0.70
N GLN A 647 -34.66 -7.56 -0.69
CA GLN A 647 -35.91 -6.92 -0.26
C GLN A 647 -36.23 -7.14 1.23
N HIS A 648 -35.66 -8.16 1.85
CA HIS A 648 -35.91 -8.55 3.24
C HIS A 648 -34.61 -8.70 4.00
N PRO A 649 -34.56 -8.39 5.30
CA PRO A 649 -33.41 -8.64 6.13
C PRO A 649 -33.00 -10.12 6.10
N TYR A 650 -31.69 -10.37 6.19
CA TYR A 650 -31.17 -11.73 6.26
C TYR A 650 -31.65 -12.42 7.56
N GLU A 651 -32.17 -13.65 7.42
CA GLU A 651 -32.50 -14.50 8.56
C GLU A 651 -31.32 -15.44 8.86
N PRO A 652 -30.68 -15.34 10.06
CA PRO A 652 -29.54 -16.16 10.40
C PRO A 652 -29.83 -17.66 10.34
N LEU A 653 -28.88 -18.43 9.84
CA LEU A 653 -28.87 -19.86 9.98
C LEU A 653 -28.81 -20.24 11.48
N MET A 654 -29.57 -21.23 11.89
CA MET A 654 -29.59 -21.73 13.28
C MET A 654 -28.38 -22.65 13.58
N LEU A 655 -27.19 -22.27 13.05
CA LEU A 655 -25.94 -22.98 13.30
C LEU A 655 -25.34 -22.57 14.64
N LYS A 656 -24.76 -23.51 15.36
CA LYS A 656 -23.93 -23.19 16.53
C LYS A 656 -22.70 -22.41 16.03
N PRO A 657 -22.38 -21.24 16.61
CA PRO A 657 -21.32 -20.41 16.06
C PRO A 657 -19.92 -21.02 16.20
N PHE A 658 -19.66 -21.71 17.30
CA PHE A 658 -18.41 -22.42 17.56
C PHE A 658 -18.62 -23.62 18.49
N THR A 659 -17.61 -24.47 18.62
CA THR A 659 -17.47 -25.52 19.64
C THR A 659 -16.23 -25.21 20.48
N GLU A 660 -16.30 -25.53 21.78
CA GLU A 660 -15.14 -25.44 22.66
C GLU A 660 -14.44 -26.79 22.75
N THR A 661 -13.11 -26.78 22.69
CA THR A 661 -12.29 -27.98 22.92
C THR A 661 -12.09 -28.22 24.42
N ALA A 662 -11.54 -29.38 24.78
CA ALA A 662 -11.13 -29.66 26.16
C ALA A 662 -10.06 -28.70 26.69
N GLU A 663 -9.36 -28.01 25.81
CA GLU A 663 -8.36 -26.96 26.10
C GLU A 663 -8.97 -25.56 26.07
N GLU A 664 -10.30 -25.42 26.13
CA GLU A 664 -11.06 -24.16 26.12
C GLU A 664 -10.87 -23.32 24.83
N ARG A 665 -10.38 -23.91 23.73
CA ARG A 665 -10.25 -23.21 22.44
C ARG A 665 -11.58 -23.15 21.70
N LEU A 666 -11.83 -21.98 21.09
CA LEU A 666 -13.03 -21.68 20.31
C LEU A 666 -12.82 -22.11 18.85
N ILE A 667 -13.51 -23.15 18.41
CA ILE A 667 -13.43 -23.63 17.01
C ILE A 667 -14.70 -23.22 16.26
N LEU A 668 -14.59 -22.27 15.35
CA LEU A 668 -15.68 -21.76 14.52
C LEU A 668 -16.21 -22.90 13.62
N ASN A 669 -17.52 -23.02 13.50
CA ASN A 669 -18.18 -24.14 12.77
C ASN A 669 -18.21 -23.87 11.25
N THR A 670 -17.09 -23.47 10.67
CA THR A 670 -16.96 -23.12 9.24
C THR A 670 -17.13 -24.32 8.30
N GLY A 671 -16.80 -25.53 8.75
CA GLY A 671 -17.02 -26.75 7.97
C GLY A 671 -18.53 -27.05 7.82
N GLU A 672 -19.29 -26.96 8.91
CA GLU A 672 -20.75 -27.15 8.85
C GLU A 672 -21.42 -26.08 7.99
N LEU A 673 -20.93 -24.83 8.06
CA LEU A 673 -21.37 -23.74 7.18
C LEU A 673 -21.14 -24.11 5.71
N ALA A 674 -19.93 -24.53 5.33
CA ALA A 674 -19.61 -24.94 3.96
C ALA A 674 -20.50 -26.10 3.47
N LYS A 675 -20.74 -27.09 4.32
CA LYS A 675 -21.66 -28.22 4.01
C LYS A 675 -23.11 -27.76 3.80
N ASN A 676 -23.61 -26.85 4.62
CA ASN A 676 -24.97 -26.30 4.47
C ASN A 676 -25.11 -25.52 3.17
N LEU A 677 -24.14 -24.66 2.85
CA LEU A 677 -24.11 -23.91 1.58
C LEU A 677 -24.06 -24.86 0.37
N ALA A 678 -23.26 -25.91 0.43
CA ALA A 678 -23.24 -26.94 -0.62
C ALA A 678 -24.60 -27.65 -0.79
N LYS A 679 -25.28 -27.97 0.31
CA LYS A 679 -26.63 -28.59 0.29
C LYS A 679 -27.66 -27.64 -0.37
N LYS A 680 -27.66 -26.37 0.01
CA LYS A 680 -28.53 -25.33 -0.54
C LYS A 680 -28.25 -25.10 -2.04
N ARG A 681 -26.97 -25.06 -2.42
CA ARG A 681 -26.55 -24.94 -3.83
C ARG A 681 -27.04 -26.13 -4.66
N LEU A 682 -26.96 -27.37 -4.11
CA LEU A 682 -27.51 -28.58 -4.75
C LEU A 682 -29.05 -28.56 -4.86
N ALA A 683 -29.73 -27.83 -3.98
CA ALA A 683 -31.17 -27.58 -4.06
C ALA A 683 -31.56 -26.49 -5.07
N GLY A 684 -30.59 -25.79 -5.69
CA GLY A 684 -30.83 -24.78 -6.71
C GLY A 684 -31.02 -23.37 -6.16
N GLU A 685 -30.66 -23.10 -4.91
CA GLU A 685 -30.72 -21.74 -4.33
C GLU A 685 -29.75 -20.78 -5.06
N ASP A 686 -30.08 -19.50 -5.05
CA ASP A 686 -29.35 -18.45 -5.78
C ASP A 686 -27.90 -18.29 -5.25
N THR A 687 -26.95 -18.18 -6.17
CA THR A 687 -25.52 -18.09 -5.84
C THR A 687 -25.17 -16.83 -5.10
N GLY A 688 -25.75 -15.68 -5.47
CA GLY A 688 -25.51 -14.39 -4.81
C GLY A 688 -26.04 -14.38 -3.39
N GLN A 689 -27.24 -14.95 -3.19
CA GLN A 689 -27.84 -15.15 -1.87
C GLN A 689 -26.94 -16.01 -0.98
N LEU A 690 -26.46 -17.15 -1.49
CA LEU A 690 -25.58 -18.04 -0.74
C LEU A 690 -24.22 -17.42 -0.43
N ALA A 691 -23.70 -16.61 -1.34
CA ALA A 691 -22.47 -15.84 -1.09
C ALA A 691 -22.65 -14.82 0.04
N TYR A 692 -23.79 -14.11 0.07
CA TYR A 692 -24.13 -13.18 1.14
C TYR A 692 -24.34 -13.91 2.47
N GLU A 693 -25.06 -15.03 2.46
CA GLU A 693 -25.28 -15.91 3.61
C GLU A 693 -23.96 -16.41 4.21
N PHE A 694 -22.99 -16.78 3.39
CA PHE A 694 -21.65 -17.12 3.84
C PHE A 694 -20.99 -16.00 4.64
N HIS A 695 -21.00 -14.77 4.12
CA HIS A 695 -20.39 -13.63 4.81
C HIS A 695 -21.10 -13.32 6.14
N GLN A 696 -22.42 -13.34 6.15
CA GLN A 696 -23.22 -13.12 7.36
C GLN A 696 -22.94 -14.15 8.46
N GLU A 697 -22.94 -15.44 8.10
CA GLU A 697 -22.72 -16.51 9.06
C GLU A 697 -21.28 -16.57 9.56
N LEU A 698 -20.30 -16.35 8.68
CA LEU A 698 -18.91 -16.25 9.08
C LEU A 698 -18.70 -15.06 10.04
N ALA A 699 -19.25 -13.90 9.72
CA ALA A 699 -19.19 -12.73 10.61
C ALA A 699 -19.85 -13.02 11.97
N ARG A 700 -21.01 -13.67 11.99
CA ARG A 700 -21.70 -14.07 13.22
C ARG A 700 -20.86 -15.02 14.09
N GLN A 701 -20.18 -15.99 13.47
CA GLN A 701 -19.26 -16.90 14.17
C GLN A 701 -18.06 -16.15 14.76
N ILE A 702 -17.43 -15.25 13.98
CA ILE A 702 -16.31 -14.41 14.43
C ILE A 702 -16.74 -13.53 15.60
N ILE A 703 -17.87 -12.82 15.49
CA ILE A 703 -18.40 -11.94 16.55
C ILE A 703 -18.62 -12.74 17.83
N SER A 704 -19.29 -13.89 17.74
CA SER A 704 -19.56 -14.74 18.90
C SER A 704 -18.28 -15.23 19.59
N ALA A 705 -17.28 -15.64 18.82
CA ALA A 705 -16.00 -16.09 19.37
C ALA A 705 -15.20 -14.93 19.98
N ALA A 706 -15.14 -13.77 19.31
CA ALA A 706 -14.45 -12.59 19.83
C ALA A 706 -15.09 -12.05 21.12
N LEU A 707 -16.43 -12.10 21.24
CA LEU A 707 -17.14 -11.74 22.47
C LEU A 707 -16.85 -12.72 23.61
N THR A 708 -16.83 -14.02 23.31
CA THR A 708 -16.47 -15.04 24.31
C THR A 708 -15.03 -14.81 24.79
N ALA A 709 -14.08 -14.61 23.87
CA ALA A 709 -12.70 -14.27 24.18
C ALA A 709 -12.59 -12.96 25.01
N SER A 710 -13.37 -11.95 24.66
CA SER A 710 -13.45 -10.69 25.42
C SER A 710 -13.93 -10.92 26.87
N HIS A 711 -14.96 -11.74 27.07
CA HIS A 711 -15.44 -12.09 28.40
C HIS A 711 -14.44 -12.91 29.20
N GLN A 712 -13.78 -13.88 28.58
CA GLN A 712 -12.75 -14.72 29.23
C GLN A 712 -11.53 -13.92 29.67
N THR A 713 -11.12 -12.94 28.89
CA THR A 713 -9.89 -12.15 29.12
C THR A 713 -10.12 -10.81 29.79
N GLY A 714 -11.37 -10.33 29.83
CA GLY A 714 -11.71 -8.98 30.30
C GLY A 714 -11.33 -7.85 29.31
N ILE A 715 -10.83 -8.18 28.11
CA ILE A 715 -10.37 -7.22 27.09
C ILE A 715 -11.58 -6.69 26.30
N ARG A 716 -11.69 -5.36 26.15
CA ARG A 716 -12.79 -4.72 25.43
C ARG A 716 -12.39 -4.14 24.07
N LYS A 717 -11.13 -4.27 23.65
CA LYS A 717 -10.65 -3.86 22.34
C LYS A 717 -10.48 -5.05 21.42
N ALA A 718 -10.95 -4.96 20.19
CA ALA A 718 -10.79 -5.97 19.17
C ALA A 718 -10.01 -5.38 17.97
N ALA A 719 -8.93 -6.04 17.54
CA ALA A 719 -8.14 -5.66 16.37
C ALA A 719 -8.41 -6.61 15.21
N LEU A 720 -8.78 -6.05 14.04
CA LEU A 720 -9.13 -6.77 12.83
C LEU A 720 -7.99 -6.60 11.80
N SER A 721 -7.31 -7.70 11.45
CA SER A 721 -6.17 -7.67 10.52
C SER A 721 -6.01 -8.98 9.74
N GLY A 722 -5.10 -9.01 8.77
CA GLY A 722 -4.91 -10.09 7.82
C GLY A 722 -5.56 -9.80 6.47
N GLY A 723 -5.02 -10.40 5.40
CA GLY A 723 -5.42 -10.11 4.02
C GLY A 723 -6.89 -10.35 3.69
N VAL A 724 -7.58 -11.21 4.45
CA VAL A 724 -9.02 -11.47 4.28
C VAL A 724 -9.87 -10.25 4.64
N PHE A 725 -9.40 -9.36 5.52
CA PHE A 725 -10.11 -8.11 5.83
C PHE A 725 -9.97 -7.03 4.75
N GLN A 726 -9.33 -7.31 3.62
CA GLN A 726 -9.53 -6.54 2.39
C GLN A 726 -10.95 -6.73 1.82
N ASN A 727 -11.65 -7.81 2.20
CA ASN A 727 -13.07 -8.00 1.97
C ASN A 727 -13.86 -7.03 2.87
N ARG A 728 -14.38 -5.96 2.26
CA ARG A 728 -15.05 -4.87 2.97
C ARG A 728 -16.41 -5.26 3.51
N LEU A 729 -17.09 -6.20 2.85
CA LEU A 729 -18.36 -6.74 3.35
C LEU A 729 -18.13 -7.47 4.68
N LEU A 730 -17.13 -8.36 4.74
CA LEU A 730 -16.80 -9.07 5.97
C LEU A 730 -16.34 -8.11 7.07
N LEU A 731 -15.44 -7.16 6.73
CA LEU A 731 -14.94 -6.16 7.67
C LEU A 731 -16.10 -5.37 8.29
N ARG A 732 -17.02 -4.89 7.48
CA ARG A 732 -18.20 -4.12 7.91
C ARG A 732 -19.09 -4.95 8.84
N LEU A 733 -19.44 -6.16 8.44
CA LEU A 733 -20.32 -7.03 9.23
C LEU A 733 -19.72 -7.36 10.60
N VAL A 734 -18.43 -7.68 10.64
CA VAL A 734 -17.72 -8.02 11.89
C VAL A 734 -17.60 -6.78 12.77
N GLU A 735 -17.15 -5.66 12.24
CA GLU A 735 -16.97 -4.41 13.00
C GLU A 735 -18.29 -3.92 13.58
N GLU A 736 -19.33 -3.78 12.76
CA GLU A 736 -20.65 -3.32 13.20
C GLU A 736 -21.24 -4.25 14.30
N GLY A 737 -21.04 -5.56 14.12
CA GLY A 737 -21.49 -6.53 15.10
C GLY A 737 -20.75 -6.43 16.44
N LEU A 738 -19.44 -6.25 16.44
CA LEU A 738 -18.62 -6.07 17.65
C LEU A 738 -18.92 -4.75 18.34
N VAL A 739 -19.03 -3.66 17.59
CA VAL A 739 -19.39 -2.33 18.13
C VAL A 739 -20.79 -2.36 18.76
N LYS A 740 -21.76 -3.00 18.12
CA LYS A 740 -23.12 -3.17 18.68
C LYS A 740 -23.13 -3.92 20.02
N GLN A 741 -22.16 -4.77 20.25
CA GLN A 741 -21.97 -5.51 21.49
C GLN A 741 -21.07 -4.79 22.51
N GLY A 742 -20.64 -3.56 22.22
CA GLY A 742 -19.90 -2.68 23.13
C GLY A 742 -18.36 -2.88 23.12
N LEU A 743 -17.81 -3.55 22.10
CA LEU A 743 -16.36 -3.59 21.90
C LEU A 743 -15.90 -2.37 21.11
N ILE A 744 -14.67 -1.91 21.40
CA ILE A 744 -13.94 -0.93 20.59
C ILE A 744 -13.18 -1.69 19.52
N THR A 745 -13.40 -1.37 18.25
CA THR A 745 -12.74 -2.03 17.13
C THR A 745 -11.59 -1.20 16.60
N LEU A 746 -10.49 -1.85 16.25
CA LEU A 746 -9.34 -1.31 15.56
C LEU A 746 -9.25 -1.99 14.20
N HIS A 747 -9.05 -1.20 13.14
CA HIS A 747 -8.77 -1.69 11.79
C HIS A 747 -7.71 -0.82 11.12
N HIS A 748 -7.22 -1.23 9.97
CA HIS A 748 -6.19 -0.52 9.22
C HIS A 748 -6.75 0.68 8.45
N HIS A 749 -5.89 1.68 8.19
CA HIS A 749 -6.19 2.88 7.41
C HIS A 749 -5.13 3.11 6.33
N LEU A 750 -3.91 3.50 6.71
CA LEU A 750 -2.79 3.81 5.82
C LEU A 750 -1.72 2.69 5.75
N ILE A 751 -1.88 1.67 6.56
CA ILE A 751 -1.08 0.44 6.51
C ILE A 751 -1.95 -0.68 5.91
N PRO A 752 -1.45 -1.47 4.96
CA PRO A 752 -2.22 -2.59 4.41
C PRO A 752 -2.54 -3.64 5.47
N PRO A 753 -3.76 -4.21 5.49
CA PRO A 753 -4.09 -5.32 6.37
C PRO A 753 -3.42 -6.63 5.96
N ASN A 754 -2.95 -6.73 4.72
CA ASN A 754 -2.24 -7.88 4.15
C ASN A 754 -0.74 -7.87 4.52
N ASP A 755 0.05 -8.81 3.97
CA ASP A 755 1.49 -8.96 4.23
C ASP A 755 2.31 -7.68 3.99
N GLY A 756 1.80 -6.73 3.18
CA GLY A 756 2.41 -5.42 3.01
C GLY A 756 2.44 -4.56 4.28
N GLY A 757 1.65 -4.91 5.30
CA GLY A 757 1.68 -4.26 6.63
C GLY A 757 2.41 -5.07 7.71
N LEU A 758 2.78 -6.31 7.42
CA LEU A 758 3.33 -7.26 8.40
C LEU A 758 4.61 -6.74 9.07
N SER A 759 5.48 -6.11 8.30
CA SER A 759 6.77 -5.60 8.77
C SER A 759 6.64 -4.55 9.89
N LEU A 760 5.55 -3.76 9.91
CA LEU A 760 5.28 -2.82 10.99
C LEU A 760 5.05 -3.55 12.32
N GLY A 761 4.22 -4.60 12.32
CA GLY A 761 3.98 -5.41 13.54
C GLY A 761 5.22 -6.12 14.03
N GLN A 762 6.03 -6.64 13.10
CA GLN A 762 7.33 -7.24 13.44
C GLN A 762 8.27 -6.21 14.07
N ALA A 763 8.37 -5.00 13.51
CA ALA A 763 9.21 -3.94 14.04
C ALA A 763 8.72 -3.44 15.40
N ALA A 764 7.41 -3.32 15.60
CA ALA A 764 6.81 -2.91 16.86
C ALA A 764 7.12 -3.92 17.98
N TYR A 765 6.99 -5.23 17.70
CA TYR A 765 7.40 -6.27 18.65
C TYR A 765 8.88 -6.19 18.99
N ALA A 766 9.74 -6.07 17.97
CA ALA A 766 11.18 -5.98 18.18
C ALA A 766 11.56 -4.77 19.04
N MET A 767 10.90 -3.63 18.82
CA MET A 767 11.11 -2.42 19.62
C MET A 767 10.67 -2.62 21.08
N ALA A 768 9.49 -3.20 21.31
CA ALA A 768 9.00 -3.54 22.64
C ALA A 768 9.93 -4.55 23.36
N TYR A 769 10.47 -5.52 22.61
CA TYR A 769 11.43 -6.48 23.12
C TYR A 769 12.71 -5.81 23.63
N LEU A 770 13.24 -4.82 22.89
CA LEU A 770 14.42 -4.05 23.29
C LEU A 770 14.24 -3.29 24.62
N GLN A 771 13.00 -2.88 24.96
CA GLN A 771 12.75 -2.18 26.23
C GLN A 771 12.97 -3.07 27.45
N LYS A 772 12.95 -4.39 27.29
CA LYS A 772 12.99 -5.38 28.37
C LYS A 772 14.28 -6.20 28.42
N HIS A 773 15.01 -6.20 27.30
CA HIS A 773 16.17 -7.07 27.12
C HIS A 773 17.36 -6.24 26.62
N GLU A 774 18.46 -6.23 27.38
CA GLU A 774 19.73 -5.71 26.87
C GLU A 774 20.28 -6.70 25.84
N ILE A 775 20.36 -6.28 24.58
CA ILE A 775 21.07 -7.02 23.54
C ILE A 775 22.54 -6.64 23.63
N LYS A 776 23.38 -7.60 24.09
CA LYS A 776 24.85 -7.44 24.21
C LYS A 776 25.53 -7.41 22.86
#